data_668a3bbadb1da602598b13a29dbeca26
#
_entry.id   668a3bbadb1da602598b13a29dbeca26
#
_cell.length_a   1.000
_cell.length_b   1.000
_cell.length_c   1.000
_cell.angle_alpha   90.00
_cell.angle_beta   90.00
_cell.angle_gamma   90.00
#
_symmetry.space_group_name_H-M   'P 1'
#
loop_
_entity.id
_entity.type
_entity.pdbx_description
1 polymer ?
#
loop_
_entity_poly.entity_id
_entity_poly.type
_entity_poly.pdbx_seq_one_letter_code
_entity_poly.pdbx_strand_id
1 'polypeptide(L)'
;IFGSRQIITDSSRAIGEMLPFENGSLTSGSLFSSFLSGWWSSGFGEASANPTGIGLVSIGSFLLFGNLALIQTLMIVGSLFIGLFGMWRLCGAFANTRVRLAGAVVYAALPLSFEAISRGRLSALLCIAAAPWLLDILNRYQDAQAQGLVRRTQLVAGLTLILGLVFAFTPSIAIVALIMILLWIFSSWLGGVLLKDLLSVASIGFVSLIGAIFINLPWSMHFVSKSWWQLLAGDQGISNREIGLGSLARLDLGNMRGGFLVVAGYFCVVCALIVATSWRRLWAIRAAVFVTFGLLLVVLDDQGKLPFAIPQPSAMLAIVACGLAIAVATCLSVFAETNLSRSSDWRRSLSLLVPISIALMIAPTLLSVTDGRWNQPKTSVSQLLVQLPDNPSEGNYRTLFVGDRDLLPVSTNAVNGEVSYGVADDGPVNFTSIWAPQETPMNVAAQRALESLVANDTIRVGRLMSPLAVRYFVVPLGEQPSLAAQKLVESLSNQLDLRRTYFARDLVIFENVSWLPIVSVLDEESSVASQQASDVALTSQNLKSVSPLVVDENSVADKTARTQFAGGTVHVAVPFDSRWHLVVDGAQLTPRVAFGASTAFDAPIAGVASLEYQTSIQRYVFLILQALAWLALLILAANVSRFRGRMQKIGSQRVKLITDPAQPEQKIDLANR
;
A
#
# COMPACT_ATOMS: atom_id res chain seq x y z
N ILE A 1 10.89 12.56 14.35
CA ILE A 1 10.54 12.07 15.69
C ILE A 1 9.59 13.05 16.38
N PHE A 2 9.96 14.34 16.57
CA PHE A 2 9.10 15.31 17.26
C PHE A 2 7.72 15.44 16.59
N GLY A 3 7.66 15.57 15.27
CA GLY A 3 6.42 15.64 14.49
C GLY A 3 5.58 14.37 14.52
N SER A 4 6.15 13.23 14.85
CA SER A 4 5.47 11.93 14.90
C SER A 4 5.28 11.40 16.33
N ARG A 5 5.46 12.24 17.35
CA ARG A 5 5.45 11.77 18.76
C ARG A 5 4.13 11.12 19.16
N GLN A 6 3.00 11.62 18.69
CA GLN A 6 1.69 11.03 19.00
C GLN A 6 1.38 9.79 18.16
N ILE A 7 1.92 9.67 16.95
CA ILE A 7 1.81 8.46 16.14
C ILE A 7 2.60 7.30 16.78
N ILE A 8 3.76 7.63 17.36
CA ILE A 8 4.62 6.62 18.04
C ILE A 8 3.96 6.13 19.33
N THR A 9 3.23 6.98 20.05
CA THR A 9 2.61 6.65 21.35
C THR A 9 1.22 6.05 21.22
N ASP A 10 0.54 6.24 20.09
CA ASP A 10 -0.83 5.77 19.86
C ASP A 10 -0.94 5.15 18.46
N SER A 11 -0.71 3.85 18.39
CA SER A 11 -0.76 3.04 17.16
C SER A 11 -2.17 2.51 16.84
N SER A 12 -3.16 2.74 17.72
CA SER A 12 -4.52 2.17 17.59
C SER A 12 -5.42 2.90 16.58
N ARG A 13 -4.92 3.93 15.90
CA ARG A 13 -5.73 4.76 15.00
C ARG A 13 -5.86 4.16 13.62
N ALA A 14 -7.11 4.03 13.17
CA ALA A 14 -7.46 3.66 11.81
C ALA A 14 -7.78 4.92 11.01
N ILE A 15 -6.95 5.24 10.03
CA ILE A 15 -7.15 6.39 9.12
C ILE A 15 -6.75 5.95 7.71
N GLY A 16 -7.70 5.93 6.80
CA GLY A 16 -7.47 5.48 5.43
C GLY A 16 -6.85 4.07 5.39
N GLU A 17 -5.74 3.93 4.68
CA GLU A 17 -4.97 2.68 4.56
C GLU A 17 -4.07 2.40 5.79
N MET A 18 -3.88 3.36 6.69
CA MET A 18 -3.08 3.17 7.92
C MET A 18 -3.97 2.58 9.01
N LEU A 19 -4.26 1.29 8.90
CA LEU A 19 -5.07 0.54 9.84
C LEU A 19 -4.20 -0.04 10.97
N PRO A 20 -4.77 -0.26 12.17
CA PRO A 20 -4.05 -0.87 13.27
C PRO A 20 -3.53 -2.26 12.92
N PHE A 21 -2.29 -2.55 13.26
CA PHE A 21 -1.73 -3.91 13.15
C PHE A 21 -2.05 -4.72 14.40
N GLU A 22 -2.17 -4.04 15.53
CA GLU A 22 -2.57 -4.64 16.79
C GLU A 22 -4.09 -4.48 16.96
N ASN A 23 -4.77 -5.60 16.94
CA ASN A 23 -6.17 -5.72 17.29
C ASN A 23 -6.29 -6.96 18.17
N GLY A 24 -7.00 -6.91 19.28
CA GLY A 24 -7.01 -7.90 20.36
C GLY A 24 -6.96 -9.38 19.95
N SER A 25 -7.42 -9.72 18.73
CA SER A 25 -7.39 -11.06 18.14
C SER A 25 -6.18 -11.35 17.25
N LEU A 26 -5.46 -10.35 16.74
CA LEU A 26 -4.34 -10.55 15.82
C LEU A 26 -3.02 -10.78 16.57
N THR A 27 -2.44 -11.94 16.37
CA THR A 27 -1.12 -12.31 16.87
C THR A 27 -0.16 -12.61 15.72
N SER A 28 1.14 -12.61 15.99
CA SER A 28 2.15 -13.04 15.00
C SER A 28 1.88 -14.44 14.47
N GLY A 29 1.41 -15.34 15.35
CA GLY A 29 1.09 -16.73 15.01
C GLY A 29 -0.15 -16.84 14.13
N SER A 30 -1.24 -16.09 14.44
CA SER A 30 -2.46 -16.09 13.62
C SER A 30 -2.22 -15.50 12.24
N LEU A 31 -1.40 -14.45 12.12
CA LEU A 31 -0.99 -13.89 10.83
C LEU A 31 -0.14 -14.89 10.02
N PHE A 32 0.76 -15.62 10.69
CA PHE A 32 1.58 -16.62 10.01
C PHE A 32 0.74 -17.80 9.52
N SER A 33 -0.15 -18.32 10.34
CA SER A 33 -1.07 -19.41 9.95
C SER A 33 -1.99 -18.98 8.81
N SER A 34 -2.52 -17.76 8.86
CA SER A 34 -3.30 -17.16 7.77
C SER A 34 -2.48 -17.09 6.48
N PHE A 35 -1.22 -16.63 6.54
CA PHE A 35 -0.35 -16.57 5.36
C PHE A 35 -0.03 -17.96 4.77
N LEU A 36 0.11 -19.00 5.60
CA LEU A 36 0.34 -20.37 5.15
C LEU A 36 -0.91 -20.98 4.51
N SER A 37 -2.09 -20.56 4.91
CA SER A 37 -3.37 -21.05 4.40
C SER A 37 -3.53 -20.81 2.90
N GLY A 38 -4.29 -21.66 2.25
CA GLY A 38 -4.80 -21.47 0.88
C GLY A 38 -6.09 -20.66 0.79
N TRP A 39 -6.56 -20.15 1.93
CA TRP A 39 -7.75 -19.31 2.04
C TRP A 39 -7.36 -17.88 2.38
N TRP A 40 -7.73 -16.94 1.52
CA TRP A 40 -7.58 -15.51 1.77
C TRP A 40 -8.85 -14.99 2.46
N SER A 41 -8.78 -14.73 3.76
CA SER A 41 -9.94 -14.48 4.62
C SER A 41 -10.49 -13.04 4.56
N SER A 42 -9.76 -12.07 4.01
CA SER A 42 -10.20 -10.67 3.99
C SER A 42 -11.48 -10.45 3.18
N GLY A 43 -12.33 -9.54 3.60
CA GLY A 43 -13.62 -9.27 2.97
C GLY A 43 -14.56 -10.47 3.04
N PHE A 44 -15.05 -10.95 1.90
CA PHE A 44 -15.86 -12.17 1.87
C PHE A 44 -15.02 -13.45 1.81
N GLY A 45 -13.72 -13.31 1.57
CA GLY A 45 -12.79 -14.43 1.42
C GLY A 45 -12.73 -14.98 0.00
N GLU A 46 -11.62 -15.67 -0.31
CA GLU A 46 -11.39 -16.35 -1.58
C GLU A 46 -10.44 -17.53 -1.42
N ALA A 47 -10.65 -18.58 -2.22
CA ALA A 47 -9.77 -19.74 -2.31
C ALA A 47 -8.48 -19.40 -3.08
N SER A 48 -7.68 -18.51 -2.54
CA SER A 48 -6.45 -18.03 -3.17
C SER A 48 -5.34 -17.77 -2.14
N ALA A 49 -4.16 -17.38 -2.63
CA ALA A 49 -3.03 -17.07 -1.77
C ALA A 49 -3.20 -15.74 -1.06
N ASN A 50 -2.91 -15.70 0.22
CA ASN A 50 -2.86 -14.47 0.99
C ASN A 50 -1.75 -13.51 0.50
N PRO A 51 -1.95 -12.18 0.65
CA PRO A 51 -0.95 -11.17 0.33
C PRO A 51 0.41 -11.44 0.98
N THR A 52 1.49 -11.31 0.22
CA THR A 52 2.87 -11.48 0.74
C THR A 52 3.17 -10.53 1.91
N GLY A 53 2.53 -9.36 1.92
CA GLY A 53 2.65 -8.38 3.02
C GLY A 53 2.29 -8.94 4.38
N ILE A 54 1.25 -9.80 4.47
CA ILE A 54 0.85 -10.47 5.71
C ILE A 54 1.99 -11.34 6.25
N GLY A 55 2.62 -12.16 5.37
CA GLY A 55 3.77 -12.98 5.75
C GLY A 55 4.97 -12.16 6.19
N LEU A 56 5.26 -11.04 5.50
CA LEU A 56 6.35 -10.15 5.88
C LEU A 56 6.11 -9.46 7.23
N VAL A 57 4.89 -9.03 7.51
CA VAL A 57 4.50 -8.46 8.81
C VAL A 57 4.63 -9.51 9.90
N SER A 58 4.15 -10.75 9.66
CA SER A 58 4.28 -11.84 10.62
C SER A 58 5.76 -12.15 10.95
N ILE A 59 6.61 -12.32 9.93
CA ILE A 59 8.05 -12.55 10.13
C ILE A 59 8.71 -11.37 10.86
N GLY A 60 8.37 -10.13 10.47
CA GLY A 60 8.84 -8.91 11.14
C GLY A 60 8.42 -8.87 12.59
N SER A 61 7.18 -9.29 12.91
CA SER A 61 6.67 -9.37 14.27
C SER A 61 7.44 -10.38 15.11
N PHE A 62 7.72 -11.57 14.59
CA PHE A 62 8.59 -12.53 15.31
C PHE A 62 9.97 -11.96 15.62
N LEU A 63 10.58 -11.21 14.66
CA LEU A 63 11.88 -10.56 14.88
C LEU A 63 11.81 -9.45 15.94
N LEU A 64 10.64 -8.84 16.15
CA LEU A 64 10.38 -7.77 17.12
C LEU A 64 9.60 -8.28 18.36
N PHE A 65 9.78 -9.55 18.72
CA PHE A 65 9.19 -10.17 19.92
C PHE A 65 7.66 -10.09 19.99
N GLY A 66 6.99 -10.16 18.84
CA GLY A 66 5.52 -10.15 18.75
C GLY A 66 4.88 -8.76 18.71
N ASN A 67 5.66 -7.69 18.73
CA ASN A 67 5.15 -6.32 18.80
C ASN A 67 4.71 -5.80 17.40
N LEU A 68 3.43 -5.95 17.08
CA LEU A 68 2.83 -5.50 15.81
C LEU A 68 2.75 -3.97 15.72
N ALA A 69 2.49 -3.28 16.84
CA ALA A 69 2.44 -1.81 16.88
C ALA A 69 3.80 -1.18 16.50
N LEU A 70 4.90 -1.82 16.91
CA LEU A 70 6.24 -1.36 16.54
C LEU A 70 6.48 -1.50 15.04
N ILE A 71 5.98 -2.58 14.40
CA ILE A 71 6.09 -2.74 12.95
C ILE A 71 5.32 -1.63 12.22
N GLN A 72 4.10 -1.36 12.64
CA GLN A 72 3.30 -0.26 12.08
C GLN A 72 4.05 1.08 12.19
N THR A 73 4.58 1.38 13.37
CA THR A 73 5.39 2.59 13.61
C THR A 73 6.61 2.64 12.70
N LEU A 74 7.33 1.51 12.55
CA LEU A 74 8.47 1.42 11.64
C LEU A 74 8.08 1.56 10.18
N MET A 75 6.94 1.05 9.75
CA MET A 75 6.44 1.24 8.38
C MET A 75 6.10 2.70 8.12
N ILE A 76 5.46 3.41 9.04
CA ILE A 76 5.07 4.81 8.85
C ILE A 76 6.28 5.72 9.00
N VAL A 77 6.91 5.73 10.16
CA VAL A 77 8.00 6.66 10.47
C VAL A 77 9.30 6.26 9.76
N GLY A 78 9.58 4.97 9.67
CA GLY A 78 10.76 4.44 8.97
C GLY A 78 10.76 4.76 7.48
N SER A 79 9.59 4.78 6.82
CA SER A 79 9.46 5.15 5.40
C SER A 79 9.96 6.56 5.11
N LEU A 80 9.76 7.52 6.04
CA LEU A 80 10.29 8.88 5.91
C LEU A 80 11.83 8.89 5.88
N PHE A 81 12.45 8.11 6.77
CA PHE A 81 13.92 7.99 6.82
C PHE A 81 14.45 7.23 5.59
N ILE A 82 13.76 6.19 5.15
CA ILE A 82 14.14 5.43 3.94
C ILE A 82 14.13 6.36 2.73
N GLY A 83 13.09 7.17 2.54
CA GLY A 83 13.00 8.15 1.46
C GLY A 83 14.11 9.21 1.53
N LEU A 84 14.36 9.76 2.72
CA LEU A 84 15.44 10.72 2.98
C LEU A 84 16.82 10.15 2.63
N PHE A 85 17.12 8.94 3.11
CA PHE A 85 18.40 8.28 2.81
C PHE A 85 18.51 7.89 1.32
N GLY A 86 17.42 7.49 0.68
CA GLY A 86 17.38 7.24 -0.76
C GLY A 86 17.75 8.48 -1.55
N MET A 87 17.16 9.64 -1.21
CA MET A 87 17.49 10.91 -1.87
C MET A 87 18.92 11.39 -1.55
N TRP A 88 19.38 11.20 -0.31
CA TRP A 88 20.78 11.43 0.04
C TRP A 88 21.74 10.63 -0.83
N ARG A 89 21.42 9.37 -1.12
CA ARG A 89 22.24 8.51 -2.01
C ARG A 89 22.17 8.96 -3.46
N LEU A 90 20.98 9.25 -3.96
CA LEU A 90 20.78 9.74 -5.32
C LEU A 90 21.55 11.05 -5.56
N CYS A 91 21.47 12.00 -4.64
CA CYS A 91 22.23 13.24 -4.67
C CYS A 91 23.75 13.04 -4.49
N GLY A 92 24.20 11.81 -4.23
CA GLY A 92 25.61 11.44 -4.23
C GLY A 92 26.35 11.73 -5.54
N ALA A 93 25.62 11.81 -6.66
CA ALA A 93 26.12 12.24 -7.95
C ALA A 93 26.75 13.66 -7.93
N PHE A 94 26.33 14.52 -7.01
CA PHE A 94 26.81 15.91 -6.90
C PHE A 94 28.06 16.08 -6.01
N ALA A 95 28.64 15.03 -5.49
CA ALA A 95 29.88 14.97 -4.69
C ALA A 95 29.89 15.86 -3.42
N ASN A 96 29.24 17.03 -3.39
CA ASN A 96 29.24 17.98 -2.29
C ASN A 96 28.22 17.55 -1.19
N THR A 97 28.71 17.36 0.04
CA THR A 97 27.87 16.92 1.19
C THR A 97 26.74 17.90 1.52
N ARG A 98 26.95 19.22 1.38
CA ARG A 98 25.92 20.22 1.63
C ARG A 98 24.77 20.14 0.60
N VAL A 99 25.13 19.91 -0.67
CA VAL A 99 24.16 19.73 -1.75
C VAL A 99 23.33 18.46 -1.53
N ARG A 100 24.00 17.37 -1.14
CA ARG A 100 23.35 16.09 -0.82
C ARG A 100 22.35 16.24 0.34
N LEU A 101 22.78 16.95 1.41
CA LEU A 101 21.92 17.21 2.56
C LEU A 101 20.69 18.06 2.17
N ALA A 102 20.90 19.12 1.40
CA ALA A 102 19.81 20.00 0.97
C ALA A 102 18.78 19.24 0.12
N GLY A 103 19.20 18.44 -0.86
CA GLY A 103 18.30 17.62 -1.66
C GLY A 103 17.51 16.62 -0.82
N ALA A 104 18.16 15.95 0.13
CA ALA A 104 17.50 14.99 1.03
C ALA A 104 16.50 15.69 1.98
N VAL A 105 16.87 16.82 2.58
CA VAL A 105 16.00 17.59 3.47
C VAL A 105 14.80 18.13 2.72
N VAL A 106 15.00 18.69 1.54
CA VAL A 106 13.92 19.18 0.69
C VAL A 106 12.95 18.05 0.37
N TYR A 107 13.44 16.90 -0.06
CA TYR A 107 12.59 15.75 -0.36
C TYR A 107 11.72 15.32 0.81
N ALA A 108 12.30 15.19 1.99
CA ALA A 108 11.59 14.79 3.20
C ALA A 108 10.62 15.88 3.73
N ALA A 109 10.90 17.14 3.45
CA ALA A 109 10.11 18.29 3.90
C ALA A 109 9.06 18.75 2.86
N LEU A 110 8.94 18.10 1.70
CA LEU A 110 7.84 18.38 0.79
C LEU A 110 6.48 18.00 1.41
N PRO A 111 5.39 18.72 1.07
CA PRO A 111 4.05 18.45 1.59
C PRO A 111 3.56 17.02 1.40
N LEU A 112 4.06 16.33 0.41
CA LEU A 112 3.60 15.00 0.01
C LEU A 112 3.69 13.96 1.14
N SER A 113 4.76 13.97 1.94
CA SER A 113 4.90 13.09 3.11
C SER A 113 3.88 13.45 4.21
N PHE A 114 3.60 14.73 4.37
CA PHE A 114 2.57 15.22 5.28
C PHE A 114 1.18 14.77 4.83
N GLU A 115 0.86 14.94 3.56
CA GLU A 115 -0.41 14.51 2.98
C GLU A 115 -0.62 13.00 3.10
N ALA A 116 0.41 12.21 2.79
CA ALA A 116 0.32 10.76 2.90
C ALA A 116 -0.01 10.30 4.33
N ILE A 117 0.59 10.94 5.34
CA ILE A 117 0.37 10.59 6.75
C ILE A 117 -0.96 11.16 7.25
N SER A 118 -1.29 12.42 6.95
CA SER A 118 -2.51 13.07 7.44
C SER A 118 -3.79 12.40 6.95
N ARG A 119 -3.77 11.85 5.72
CA ARG A 119 -4.88 11.12 5.11
C ARG A 119 -4.78 9.59 5.26
N GLY A 120 -3.72 9.10 5.92
CA GLY A 120 -3.54 7.66 6.08
C GLY A 120 -3.23 6.90 4.79
N ARG A 121 -2.55 7.51 3.81
CA ARG A 121 -2.19 6.89 2.53
C ARG A 121 -0.87 6.13 2.64
N LEU A 122 -0.93 4.90 3.12
CA LEU A 122 0.25 4.03 3.28
C LEU A 122 0.91 3.73 1.92
N SER A 123 0.12 3.48 0.89
CA SER A 123 0.58 3.24 -0.48
C SER A 123 1.44 4.39 -1.02
N ALA A 124 0.98 5.63 -0.83
CA ALA A 124 1.73 6.81 -1.22
C ALA A 124 3.05 6.94 -0.43
N LEU A 125 3.02 6.70 0.88
CA LEU A 125 4.18 6.80 1.75
C LEU A 125 5.27 5.79 1.35
N LEU A 126 4.89 4.56 1.01
CA LEU A 126 5.81 3.52 0.55
C LEU A 126 6.37 3.85 -0.85
N CYS A 127 5.56 4.41 -1.75
CA CYS A 127 6.04 4.91 -3.05
C CYS A 127 7.05 6.06 -2.88
N ILE A 128 6.78 7.02 -1.99
CA ILE A 128 7.71 8.11 -1.65
C ILE A 128 9.02 7.54 -1.08
N ALA A 129 8.95 6.53 -0.22
CA ALA A 129 10.15 5.90 0.33
C ALA A 129 11.01 5.20 -0.73
N ALA A 130 10.39 4.51 -1.71
CA ALA A 130 11.08 3.72 -2.72
C ALA A 130 11.60 4.52 -3.92
N ALA A 131 10.90 5.60 -4.31
CA ALA A 131 11.20 6.37 -5.53
C ALA A 131 12.66 6.82 -5.67
N PRO A 132 13.31 7.43 -4.65
CA PRO A 132 14.70 7.86 -4.80
C PRO A 132 15.68 6.68 -4.91
N TRP A 133 15.38 5.53 -4.31
CA TRP A 133 16.22 4.32 -4.42
C TRP A 133 16.17 3.71 -5.82
N LEU A 134 14.98 3.69 -6.45
CA LEU A 134 14.81 3.30 -7.84
C LEU A 134 15.74 4.15 -8.73
N LEU A 135 15.66 5.48 -8.60
CA LEU A 135 16.47 6.40 -9.39
C LEU A 135 17.99 6.28 -9.09
N ASP A 136 18.36 6.09 -7.82
CA ASP A 136 19.77 5.87 -7.44
C ASP A 136 20.35 4.61 -8.10
N ILE A 137 19.57 3.52 -8.12
CA ILE A 137 20.00 2.26 -8.72
C ILE A 137 20.10 2.38 -10.24
N LEU A 138 19.13 3.01 -10.91
CA LEU A 138 19.18 3.27 -12.35
C LEU A 138 20.39 4.12 -12.71
N ASN A 139 20.69 5.16 -11.94
CA ASN A 139 21.87 6.00 -12.14
C ASN A 139 23.18 5.19 -11.99
N ARG A 140 23.32 4.44 -10.91
CA ARG A 140 24.52 3.61 -10.65
C ARG A 140 24.70 2.49 -11.66
N TYR A 141 23.64 2.02 -12.28
CA TYR A 141 23.75 0.97 -13.30
C TYR A 141 24.45 1.47 -14.57
N GLN A 142 24.24 2.73 -14.93
CA GLN A 142 24.98 3.34 -16.04
C GLN A 142 26.51 3.29 -15.79
N ASP A 143 26.92 3.61 -14.58
CA ASP A 143 28.35 3.54 -14.19
C ASP A 143 28.84 2.08 -14.04
N ALA A 144 27.95 1.15 -13.67
CA ALA A 144 28.29 -0.26 -13.46
C ALA A 144 28.58 -1.02 -14.76
N GLN A 145 28.28 -0.46 -15.93
CA GLN A 145 28.65 -1.08 -17.21
C GLN A 145 30.15 -1.30 -17.33
N ALA A 146 30.95 -0.41 -16.74
CA ALA A 146 32.39 -0.53 -16.68
C ALA A 146 32.89 -1.51 -15.59
N GLN A 147 32.04 -1.89 -14.62
CA GLN A 147 32.43 -2.65 -13.42
C GLN A 147 32.18 -4.17 -13.51
N GLY A 148 31.56 -4.66 -14.61
CA GLY A 148 31.38 -6.08 -14.89
C GLY A 148 30.03 -6.65 -14.42
N LEU A 149 29.76 -7.91 -14.81
CA LEU A 149 28.48 -8.61 -14.67
C LEU A 149 28.01 -8.74 -13.21
N VAL A 150 28.94 -9.04 -12.28
CA VAL A 150 28.61 -9.23 -10.86
C VAL A 150 27.99 -7.98 -10.25
N ARG A 151 28.49 -6.79 -10.58
CA ARG A 151 27.94 -5.54 -10.06
C ARG A 151 26.56 -5.24 -10.63
N ARG A 152 26.35 -5.55 -11.90
CA ARG A 152 25.04 -5.41 -12.55
C ARG A 152 24.00 -6.31 -11.91
N THR A 153 24.31 -7.60 -11.71
CA THR A 153 23.38 -8.55 -11.04
C THR A 153 23.04 -8.13 -9.63
N GLN A 154 23.98 -7.54 -8.87
CA GLN A 154 23.72 -6.98 -7.55
C GLN A 154 22.70 -5.84 -7.58
N LEU A 155 22.85 -4.91 -8.54
CA LEU A 155 21.93 -3.78 -8.69
C LEU A 155 20.53 -4.24 -9.12
N VAL A 156 20.45 -5.22 -10.05
CA VAL A 156 19.20 -5.85 -10.43
C VAL A 156 18.52 -6.48 -9.22
N ALA A 157 19.25 -7.34 -8.48
CA ALA A 157 18.70 -8.00 -7.29
C ALA A 157 18.27 -7.00 -6.22
N GLY A 158 19.05 -5.95 -5.98
CA GLY A 158 18.72 -4.90 -5.03
C GLY A 158 17.47 -4.11 -5.43
N LEU A 159 17.31 -3.78 -6.71
CA LEU A 159 16.12 -3.10 -7.22
C LEU A 159 14.90 -4.02 -7.17
N THR A 160 15.06 -5.30 -7.55
CA THR A 160 13.99 -6.30 -7.43
C THR A 160 13.50 -6.46 -5.99
N LEU A 161 14.42 -6.50 -5.02
CA LEU A 161 14.05 -6.57 -3.59
C LEU A 161 13.29 -5.34 -3.11
N ILE A 162 13.75 -4.13 -3.46
CA ILE A 162 13.08 -2.89 -3.07
C ILE A 162 11.68 -2.83 -3.67
N LEU A 163 11.56 -3.06 -4.98
CA LEU A 163 10.26 -3.05 -5.65
C LEU A 163 9.36 -4.18 -5.16
N GLY A 164 9.90 -5.38 -4.94
CA GLY A 164 9.14 -6.53 -4.45
C GLY A 164 8.65 -6.37 -3.01
N LEU A 165 9.47 -5.76 -2.15
CA LEU A 165 9.07 -5.43 -0.79
C LEU A 165 7.91 -4.41 -0.78
N VAL A 166 8.00 -3.36 -1.58
CA VAL A 166 6.92 -2.37 -1.67
C VAL A 166 5.70 -2.95 -2.37
N PHE A 167 5.87 -3.75 -3.42
CA PHE A 167 4.78 -4.44 -4.12
C PHE A 167 3.97 -5.34 -3.19
N ALA A 168 4.62 -6.02 -2.24
CA ALA A 168 3.95 -6.87 -1.25
C ALA A 168 2.90 -6.12 -0.40
N PHE A 169 3.05 -4.79 -0.26
CA PHE A 169 2.12 -3.92 0.47
C PHE A 169 1.30 -3.02 -0.46
N THR A 170 1.89 -2.65 -1.59
CA THR A 170 1.33 -1.64 -2.52
C THR A 170 1.60 -2.06 -3.95
N PRO A 171 0.71 -2.86 -4.57
CA PRO A 171 0.89 -3.31 -5.96
C PRO A 171 1.02 -2.16 -6.97
N SER A 172 0.42 -1.01 -6.69
CA SER A 172 0.48 0.20 -7.54
C SER A 172 1.91 0.74 -7.76
N ILE A 173 2.89 0.35 -6.92
CA ILE A 173 4.31 0.66 -7.15
C ILE A 173 4.78 0.16 -8.51
N ALA A 174 4.18 -0.90 -9.05
CA ALA A 174 4.54 -1.43 -10.36
C ALA A 174 4.32 -0.37 -11.47
N ILE A 175 3.19 0.34 -11.42
CA ILE A 175 2.87 1.40 -12.40
C ILE A 175 3.71 2.65 -12.13
N VAL A 176 3.85 3.07 -10.87
CA VAL A 176 4.69 4.22 -10.50
C VAL A 176 6.14 3.99 -10.95
N ALA A 177 6.70 2.80 -10.67
CA ALA A 177 8.05 2.45 -11.08
C ALA A 177 8.18 2.38 -12.61
N LEU A 178 7.20 1.82 -13.32
CA LEU A 178 7.15 1.78 -14.77
C LEU A 178 7.23 3.20 -15.36
N ILE A 179 6.39 4.10 -14.89
CA ILE A 179 6.38 5.50 -15.34
C ILE A 179 7.72 6.19 -15.02
N MET A 180 8.27 5.99 -13.83
CA MET A 180 9.58 6.54 -13.45
C MET A 180 10.70 6.03 -14.36
N ILE A 181 10.71 4.75 -14.70
CA ILE A 181 11.68 4.15 -15.64
C ILE A 181 11.54 4.79 -17.02
N LEU A 182 10.32 4.93 -17.52
CA LEU A 182 10.06 5.56 -18.83
C LEU A 182 10.50 7.02 -18.85
N LEU A 183 10.19 7.79 -17.80
CA LEU A 183 10.62 9.19 -17.68
C LEU A 183 12.14 9.33 -17.54
N TRP A 184 12.80 8.38 -16.85
CA TRP A 184 14.26 8.33 -16.77
C TRP A 184 14.90 8.10 -18.14
N ILE A 185 14.37 7.16 -18.92
CA ILE A 185 14.82 6.88 -20.28
C ILE A 185 14.59 8.09 -21.17
N PHE A 186 13.38 8.65 -21.14
CA PHE A 186 13.01 9.81 -21.94
C PHE A 186 13.88 11.05 -21.65
N SER A 187 14.09 11.35 -20.37
CA SER A 187 14.94 12.47 -19.97
C SER A 187 16.41 12.26 -20.34
N SER A 188 16.90 11.02 -20.27
CA SER A 188 18.25 10.67 -20.68
C SER A 188 18.42 10.75 -22.21
N TRP A 189 17.39 10.37 -22.97
CA TRP A 189 17.36 10.55 -24.41
C TRP A 189 17.42 12.04 -24.82
N LEU A 190 16.60 12.89 -24.18
CA LEU A 190 16.66 14.35 -24.37
C LEU A 190 18.02 14.93 -23.99
N GLY A 191 18.71 14.32 -23.03
CA GLY A 191 20.07 14.69 -22.60
C GLY A 191 21.18 14.21 -23.54
N GLY A 192 20.84 13.48 -24.62
CA GLY A 192 21.82 12.99 -25.61
C GLY A 192 22.55 11.71 -25.21
N VAL A 193 22.01 10.92 -24.29
CA VAL A 193 22.58 9.61 -23.92
C VAL A 193 22.38 8.62 -25.07
N LEU A 194 23.40 7.80 -25.35
CA LEU A 194 23.39 6.84 -26.45
C LEU A 194 22.27 5.80 -26.29
N LEU A 195 21.62 5.42 -27.38
CA LEU A 195 20.53 4.44 -27.40
C LEU A 195 20.91 3.10 -26.75
N LYS A 196 22.14 2.65 -26.93
CA LYS A 196 22.65 1.42 -26.30
C LYS A 196 22.60 1.48 -24.76
N ASP A 197 22.96 2.62 -24.18
CA ASP A 197 22.93 2.81 -22.73
C ASP A 197 21.49 2.95 -22.21
N LEU A 198 20.61 3.58 -23.00
CA LEU A 198 19.18 3.66 -22.71
C LEU A 198 18.53 2.28 -22.66
N LEU A 199 18.79 1.42 -23.67
CA LEU A 199 18.29 0.05 -23.70
C LEU A 199 18.81 -0.79 -22.53
N SER A 200 20.07 -0.57 -22.14
CA SER A 200 20.64 -1.24 -20.98
C SER A 200 19.97 -0.84 -19.66
N VAL A 201 19.64 0.45 -19.48
CA VAL A 201 18.90 0.93 -18.30
C VAL A 201 17.44 0.48 -18.34
N ALA A 202 16.82 0.46 -19.52
CA ALA A 202 15.48 -0.07 -19.69
C ALA A 202 15.42 -1.55 -19.26
N SER A 203 16.38 -2.35 -19.70
CA SER A 203 16.41 -3.79 -19.38
C SER A 203 16.49 -4.05 -17.88
N ILE A 204 17.32 -3.31 -17.12
CA ILE A 204 17.35 -3.50 -15.65
C ILE A 204 16.03 -3.09 -15.02
N GLY A 205 15.45 -1.96 -15.42
CA GLY A 205 14.20 -1.49 -14.89
C GLY A 205 13.08 -2.53 -15.08
N PHE A 206 12.90 -3.01 -16.30
CA PHE A 206 11.88 -4.01 -16.62
C PHE A 206 12.15 -5.37 -15.98
N VAL A 207 13.38 -5.87 -16.02
CA VAL A 207 13.72 -7.16 -15.37
C VAL A 207 13.49 -7.09 -13.87
N SER A 208 13.85 -5.98 -13.23
CA SER A 208 13.60 -5.82 -11.78
C SER A 208 12.13 -5.70 -11.44
N LEU A 209 11.33 -5.02 -12.29
CA LEU A 209 9.89 -4.89 -12.12
C LEU A 209 9.20 -6.25 -12.26
N ILE A 210 9.51 -6.99 -13.32
CA ILE A 210 9.01 -8.36 -13.53
C ILE A 210 9.44 -9.24 -12.35
N GLY A 211 10.71 -9.17 -11.93
CA GLY A 211 11.21 -9.90 -10.78
C GLY A 211 10.46 -9.60 -9.49
N ALA A 212 10.07 -8.33 -9.26
CA ALA A 212 9.30 -7.91 -8.10
C ALA A 212 7.90 -8.55 -8.08
N ILE A 213 7.26 -8.70 -9.24
CA ILE A 213 5.99 -9.42 -9.37
C ILE A 213 6.20 -10.91 -9.10
N PHE A 214 7.26 -11.50 -9.67
CA PHE A 214 7.56 -12.93 -9.51
C PHE A 214 7.85 -13.36 -8.07
N ILE A 215 8.56 -12.56 -7.28
CA ILE A 215 8.86 -12.93 -5.88
C ILE A 215 7.64 -12.82 -4.97
N ASN A 216 6.55 -12.22 -5.44
CA ASN A 216 5.27 -12.16 -4.75
C ASN A 216 4.28 -13.23 -5.21
N LEU A 217 4.71 -14.19 -6.04
CA LEU A 217 3.92 -15.38 -6.35
C LEU A 217 3.70 -16.24 -5.09
N PRO A 218 2.54 -16.90 -4.97
CA PRO A 218 1.43 -16.96 -5.92
C PRO A 218 0.41 -15.81 -5.80
N TRP A 219 0.44 -14.99 -4.75
CA TRP A 219 -0.51 -13.89 -4.57
C TRP A 219 -0.58 -12.95 -5.79
N SER A 220 0.56 -12.63 -6.41
CA SER A 220 0.60 -11.76 -7.59
C SER A 220 -0.12 -12.35 -8.82
N MET A 221 -0.48 -13.64 -8.82
CA MET A 221 -1.33 -14.24 -9.85
C MET A 221 -2.75 -13.64 -9.86
N HIS A 222 -3.20 -13.11 -8.72
CA HIS A 222 -4.49 -12.42 -8.62
C HIS A 222 -4.60 -11.24 -9.61
N PHE A 223 -3.48 -10.61 -9.97
CA PHE A 223 -3.42 -9.53 -10.94
C PHE A 223 -3.42 -10.01 -12.41
N VAL A 224 -3.41 -11.33 -12.67
CA VAL A 224 -3.54 -11.91 -14.02
C VAL A 224 -5.01 -12.12 -14.34
N SER A 225 -5.76 -11.04 -14.46
CA SER A 225 -7.18 -11.02 -14.80
C SER A 225 -7.44 -10.12 -16.00
N LYS A 226 -8.67 -10.02 -16.48
CA LYS A 226 -9.03 -9.07 -17.56
C LYS A 226 -8.81 -7.61 -17.16
N SER A 227 -8.96 -7.32 -15.88
CA SER A 227 -8.81 -5.99 -15.28
C SER A 227 -7.43 -5.76 -14.61
N TRP A 228 -6.41 -6.55 -14.97
CA TRP A 228 -5.08 -6.55 -14.33
C TRP A 228 -4.48 -5.14 -14.15
N TRP A 229 -4.66 -4.25 -15.12
CA TRP A 229 -4.15 -2.89 -15.02
C TRP A 229 -4.87 -2.09 -13.94
N GLN A 230 -6.21 -2.20 -13.87
CA GLN A 230 -7.02 -1.52 -12.86
C GLN A 230 -6.69 -2.02 -11.46
N LEU A 231 -6.50 -3.34 -11.30
CA LEU A 231 -6.08 -3.93 -10.03
C LEU A 231 -4.70 -3.41 -9.58
N LEU A 232 -3.73 -3.28 -10.52
CA LEU A 232 -2.41 -2.70 -10.22
C LEU A 232 -2.46 -1.20 -9.96
N ALA A 233 -3.30 -0.46 -10.67
CA ALA A 233 -3.49 0.97 -10.43
C ALA A 233 -4.08 1.25 -9.04
N GLY A 234 -4.72 0.26 -8.47
CA GLY A 234 -5.55 0.39 -7.30
C GLY A 234 -6.94 0.81 -7.73
N ASP A 235 -7.91 0.50 -6.89
CA ASP A 235 -9.29 0.80 -7.18
C ASP A 235 -9.46 2.32 -7.43
N GLN A 236 -9.88 2.67 -8.61
CA GLN A 236 -10.20 4.04 -8.99
C GLN A 236 -11.71 4.23 -8.92
N GLY A 237 -12.20 4.46 -7.72
CA GLY A 237 -13.43 5.21 -7.62
C GLY A 237 -13.17 6.59 -8.23
N ILE A 238 -13.98 7.02 -9.16
CA ILE A 238 -13.97 8.40 -9.63
C ILE A 238 -14.19 9.24 -8.38
N SER A 239 -13.12 9.87 -7.90
CA SER A 239 -13.28 10.91 -6.90
C SER A 239 -14.10 11.99 -7.59
N ASN A 240 -15.37 12.13 -7.22
CA ASN A 240 -16.25 13.17 -7.79
C ASN A 240 -15.79 14.58 -7.45
N ARG A 241 -14.64 14.71 -6.82
CA ARG A 241 -14.06 15.96 -6.42
C ARG A 241 -12.78 16.17 -7.23
N GLU A 242 -12.89 16.97 -8.29
CA GLU A 242 -11.70 17.50 -8.95
C GLU A 242 -10.81 18.16 -7.90
N ILE A 243 -9.60 17.64 -7.72
CA ILE A 243 -8.63 18.18 -6.76
C ILE A 243 -8.21 19.59 -7.22
N GLY A 244 -8.21 19.79 -8.51
CA GLY A 244 -7.85 21.04 -9.18
C GLY A 244 -6.34 21.26 -9.30
N LEU A 245 -5.94 21.85 -10.41
CA LEU A 245 -4.54 22.09 -10.80
C LEU A 245 -3.73 22.83 -9.71
N GLY A 246 -4.37 23.75 -8.99
CA GLY A 246 -3.71 24.53 -7.94
C GLY A 246 -3.26 23.68 -6.75
N SER A 247 -4.07 22.72 -6.32
CA SER A 247 -3.75 21.81 -5.23
C SER A 247 -2.71 20.78 -5.64
N LEU A 248 -2.83 20.23 -6.84
CA LEU A 248 -1.84 19.29 -7.40
C LEU A 248 -0.46 19.95 -7.54
N ALA A 249 -0.39 21.19 -8.03
CA ALA A 249 0.86 21.93 -8.15
C ALA A 249 1.50 22.26 -6.78
N ARG A 250 0.71 22.40 -5.73
CA ARG A 250 1.20 22.63 -4.36
C ARG A 250 1.64 21.33 -3.68
N LEU A 251 1.43 20.18 -4.29
CA LEU A 251 1.60 18.85 -3.66
C LEU A 251 0.76 18.73 -2.36
N ASP A 252 -0.34 19.46 -2.30
CA ASP A 252 -1.22 19.60 -1.16
C ASP A 252 -2.65 19.33 -1.62
N LEU A 253 -3.17 18.19 -1.23
CA LEU A 253 -4.50 17.74 -1.61
C LEU A 253 -5.62 18.36 -0.72
N GLY A 254 -5.32 19.46 -0.02
CA GLY A 254 -6.30 20.31 0.62
C GLY A 254 -6.18 20.51 2.14
N ASN A 255 -5.16 19.97 2.82
CA ASN A 255 -5.09 19.96 4.29
C ASN A 255 -3.98 20.83 4.89
N MET A 256 -3.10 21.40 4.09
CA MET A 256 -1.91 22.12 4.58
C MET A 256 -2.08 23.64 4.60
N ARG A 257 -1.82 24.23 5.76
CA ARG A 257 -1.78 25.70 5.88
C ARG A 257 -0.56 26.26 5.17
N GLY A 258 -0.77 27.25 4.28
CA GLY A 258 0.32 27.89 3.55
C GLY A 258 0.91 27.05 2.41
N GLY A 259 0.26 25.99 1.97
CA GLY A 259 0.72 25.11 0.87
C GLY A 259 1.08 25.86 -0.42
N PHE A 260 0.52 27.05 -0.68
CA PHE A 260 0.86 27.87 -1.84
C PHE A 260 2.34 28.28 -1.91
N LEU A 261 3.06 28.30 -0.79
CA LEU A 261 4.49 28.62 -0.75
C LEU A 261 5.35 27.55 -1.46
N VAL A 262 4.85 26.33 -1.57
CA VAL A 262 5.54 25.22 -2.25
C VAL A 262 5.80 25.52 -3.73
N VAL A 263 4.93 26.32 -4.36
CA VAL A 263 5.08 26.76 -5.75
C VAL A 263 6.43 27.47 -5.98
N ALA A 264 7.01 28.09 -4.97
CA ALA A 264 8.35 28.65 -5.06
C ALA A 264 9.42 27.61 -5.47
N GLY A 265 9.22 26.32 -5.18
CA GLY A 265 10.13 25.25 -5.58
C GLY A 265 10.29 25.08 -7.08
N TYR A 266 9.27 25.39 -7.88
CA TYR A 266 9.34 25.33 -9.34
C TYR A 266 10.33 26.34 -9.93
N PHE A 267 10.59 27.42 -9.21
CA PHE A 267 11.66 28.35 -9.57
C PHE A 267 13.02 27.65 -9.63
N CYS A 268 13.28 26.69 -8.75
CA CYS A 268 14.52 25.90 -8.77
C CYS A 268 14.62 25.04 -10.05
N VAL A 269 13.50 24.55 -10.60
CA VAL A 269 13.49 23.79 -11.86
C VAL A 269 13.90 24.68 -13.02
N VAL A 270 13.28 25.85 -13.14
CA VAL A 270 13.61 26.85 -14.18
C VAL A 270 15.04 27.33 -14.04
N CYS A 271 15.46 27.64 -12.82
CA CYS A 271 16.84 28.06 -12.52
C CYS A 271 17.85 26.96 -12.90
N ALA A 272 17.57 25.69 -12.58
CA ALA A 272 18.44 24.56 -12.95
C ALA A 272 18.61 24.45 -14.47
N LEU A 273 17.55 24.60 -15.25
CA LEU A 273 17.62 24.55 -16.74
C LEU A 273 18.46 25.68 -17.31
N ILE A 274 18.40 26.89 -16.73
CA ILE A 274 19.12 28.07 -17.22
C ILE A 274 20.61 28.01 -16.84
N VAL A 275 20.91 27.58 -15.60
CA VAL A 275 22.25 27.73 -15.01
C VAL A 275 23.12 26.48 -15.20
N ALA A 276 22.51 25.30 -15.33
CA ALA A 276 23.24 24.04 -15.41
C ALA A 276 23.98 23.88 -16.74
N THR A 277 25.27 23.54 -16.64
CA THR A 277 26.15 23.26 -17.80
C THR A 277 26.78 21.89 -17.68
N SER A 278 27.33 21.36 -18.79
CA SER A 278 28.01 20.08 -18.82
C SER A 278 27.13 18.93 -18.28
N TRP A 279 27.67 18.04 -17.47
CA TRP A 279 26.95 16.89 -16.89
C TRP A 279 25.73 17.29 -16.01
N ARG A 280 25.74 18.47 -15.38
CA ARG A 280 24.59 18.97 -14.59
C ARG A 280 23.37 19.29 -15.46
N ARG A 281 23.57 19.60 -16.75
CA ARG A 281 22.46 19.81 -17.68
C ARG A 281 21.56 18.58 -17.80
N LEU A 282 22.14 17.36 -17.80
CA LEU A 282 21.36 16.13 -17.80
C LEU A 282 20.48 16.02 -16.56
N TRP A 283 21.00 16.37 -15.38
CA TRP A 283 20.22 16.37 -14.14
C TRP A 283 19.13 17.44 -14.14
N ALA A 284 19.37 18.61 -14.70
CA ALA A 284 18.35 19.64 -14.88
C ALA A 284 17.22 19.19 -15.82
N ILE A 285 17.56 18.53 -16.94
CA ILE A 285 16.59 17.95 -17.87
C ILE A 285 15.77 16.85 -17.16
N ARG A 286 16.42 15.96 -16.42
CA ARG A 286 15.73 14.92 -15.63
C ARG A 286 14.74 15.54 -14.64
N ALA A 287 15.17 16.54 -13.87
CA ALA A 287 14.31 17.26 -12.93
C ALA A 287 13.09 17.87 -13.63
N ALA A 288 13.29 18.56 -14.73
CA ALA A 288 12.20 19.20 -15.51
C ALA A 288 11.23 18.17 -16.09
N VAL A 289 11.71 17.07 -16.65
CA VAL A 289 10.87 15.99 -17.18
C VAL A 289 10.04 15.35 -16.09
N PHE A 290 10.65 15.00 -14.95
CA PHE A 290 9.93 14.40 -13.82
C PHE A 290 8.84 15.32 -13.27
N VAL A 291 9.12 16.61 -13.15
CA VAL A 291 8.15 17.58 -12.66
C VAL A 291 7.03 17.82 -13.68
N THR A 292 7.36 18.11 -14.94
CA THR A 292 6.36 18.44 -15.97
C THR A 292 5.47 17.24 -16.31
N PHE A 293 6.06 16.10 -16.63
CA PHE A 293 5.30 14.93 -17.04
C PHE A 293 4.61 14.25 -15.84
N GLY A 294 5.22 14.29 -14.65
CA GLY A 294 4.57 13.82 -13.43
C GLY A 294 3.32 14.60 -13.10
N LEU A 295 3.37 15.95 -13.15
CA LEU A 295 2.19 16.80 -12.96
C LEU A 295 1.17 16.63 -14.09
N LEU A 296 1.63 16.57 -15.34
CA LEU A 296 0.76 16.42 -16.49
C LEU A 296 -0.09 15.15 -16.39
N LEU A 297 0.53 14.02 -16.03
CA LEU A 297 -0.20 12.76 -15.89
C LEU A 297 -1.27 12.85 -14.80
N VAL A 298 -0.92 13.39 -13.63
CA VAL A 298 -1.88 13.52 -12.52
C VAL A 298 -3.00 14.49 -12.83
N VAL A 299 -2.71 15.61 -13.54
CA VAL A 299 -3.74 16.58 -13.97
C VAL A 299 -4.67 15.99 -15.03
N LEU A 300 -4.15 15.21 -15.96
CA LEU A 300 -4.97 14.54 -16.97
C LEU A 300 -5.89 13.48 -16.35
N ASP A 301 -5.41 12.79 -15.32
CA ASP A 301 -6.20 11.84 -14.56
C ASP A 301 -7.31 12.53 -13.76
N ASP A 302 -6.99 13.59 -13.03
CA ASP A 302 -7.94 14.41 -12.27
C ASP A 302 -9.07 14.99 -13.16
N GLN A 303 -8.76 15.26 -14.44
CA GLN A 303 -9.73 15.72 -15.43
C GLN A 303 -10.45 14.56 -16.18
N GLY A 304 -10.19 13.31 -15.82
CA GLY A 304 -10.78 12.15 -16.50
C GLY A 304 -10.39 12.00 -17.97
N LYS A 305 -9.26 12.60 -18.40
CA LYS A 305 -8.80 12.60 -19.81
C LYS A 305 -7.87 11.44 -20.15
N LEU A 306 -7.43 10.66 -19.16
CA LEU A 306 -6.62 9.48 -19.43
C LEU A 306 -7.49 8.30 -19.85
N PRO A 307 -7.10 7.54 -20.89
CA PRO A 307 -7.84 6.36 -21.33
C PRO A 307 -7.59 5.12 -20.46
N PHE A 308 -6.73 5.24 -19.46
CA PHE A 308 -6.35 4.16 -18.53
C PHE A 308 -6.19 4.71 -17.12
N ALA A 309 -6.41 3.84 -16.16
CA ALA A 309 -6.27 4.14 -14.76
C ALA A 309 -4.80 4.33 -14.37
N ILE A 310 -4.49 5.31 -13.52
CA ILE A 310 -3.17 5.46 -12.89
C ILE A 310 -3.31 5.42 -11.36
N PRO A 311 -2.24 5.10 -10.62
CA PRO A 311 -2.27 5.12 -9.16
C PRO A 311 -2.72 6.46 -8.59
N GLN A 312 -3.21 6.43 -7.35
CA GLN A 312 -3.68 7.62 -6.64
C GLN A 312 -2.73 8.82 -6.79
N PRO A 313 -3.24 10.05 -6.89
CA PRO A 313 -2.42 11.25 -7.08
C PRO A 313 -1.29 11.38 -6.08
N SER A 314 -1.52 11.04 -4.81
CA SER A 314 -0.51 11.07 -3.74
C SER A 314 0.69 10.15 -3.99
N ALA A 315 0.48 8.97 -4.62
CA ALA A 315 1.56 8.06 -4.99
C ALA A 315 2.30 8.56 -6.25
N MET A 316 1.58 9.06 -7.23
CA MET A 316 2.13 9.58 -8.48
C MET A 316 2.97 10.85 -8.28
N LEU A 317 2.57 11.72 -7.37
CA LEU A 317 3.30 12.95 -7.03
C LEU A 317 4.69 12.67 -6.40
N ALA A 318 5.00 11.42 -5.98
CA ALA A 318 6.37 11.03 -5.60
C ALA A 318 7.38 11.26 -6.74
N ILE A 319 6.94 11.15 -8.01
CA ILE A 319 7.74 11.44 -9.21
C ILE A 319 8.12 12.93 -9.22
N VAL A 320 7.13 13.80 -8.99
CA VAL A 320 7.31 15.26 -8.97
C VAL A 320 8.22 15.67 -7.81
N ALA A 321 8.04 15.06 -6.64
CA ALA A 321 8.87 15.30 -5.46
C ALA A 321 10.36 14.96 -5.72
N CYS A 322 10.64 13.84 -6.39
CA CYS A 322 11.99 13.51 -6.82
C CYS A 322 12.56 14.57 -7.79
N GLY A 323 11.76 15.02 -8.75
CA GLY A 323 12.15 16.06 -9.71
C GLY A 323 12.52 17.39 -9.02
N LEU A 324 11.68 17.86 -8.08
CA LEU A 324 11.94 19.09 -7.31
C LEU A 324 13.22 18.99 -6.47
N ALA A 325 13.43 17.88 -5.77
CA ALA A 325 14.63 17.67 -4.96
C ALA A 325 15.91 17.62 -5.82
N ILE A 326 15.85 16.97 -7.00
CA ILE A 326 16.94 16.95 -7.97
C ILE A 326 17.22 18.36 -8.50
N ALA A 327 16.19 19.16 -8.81
CA ALA A 327 16.34 20.54 -9.26
C ALA A 327 17.10 21.39 -8.24
N VAL A 328 16.69 21.30 -6.96
CA VAL A 328 17.35 22.00 -5.85
C VAL A 328 18.82 21.58 -5.74
N ALA A 329 19.10 20.26 -5.74
CA ALA A 329 20.46 19.76 -5.67
C ALA A 329 21.31 20.24 -6.87
N THR A 330 20.73 20.27 -8.07
CA THR A 330 21.39 20.77 -9.27
C THR A 330 21.73 22.24 -9.16
N CYS A 331 20.78 23.11 -8.76
CA CYS A 331 21.03 24.52 -8.54
C CYS A 331 22.14 24.76 -7.52
N LEU A 332 22.03 24.16 -6.35
CA LEU A 332 23.03 24.33 -5.28
C LEU A 332 24.43 23.81 -5.71
N SER A 333 24.51 22.74 -6.52
CA SER A 333 25.78 22.23 -7.02
C SER A 333 26.48 23.22 -7.94
N VAL A 334 25.72 23.98 -8.75
CA VAL A 334 26.27 25.02 -9.62
C VAL A 334 26.80 26.19 -8.80
N PHE A 335 26.02 26.66 -7.83
CA PHE A 335 26.41 27.82 -7.03
C PHE A 335 27.54 27.52 -6.02
N ALA A 336 27.66 26.27 -5.56
CA ALA A 336 28.74 25.87 -4.67
C ALA A 336 30.14 25.92 -5.31
N GLU A 337 30.23 25.83 -6.64
CA GLU A 337 31.50 25.84 -7.38
C GLU A 337 31.79 27.19 -8.05
N THR A 338 30.80 28.06 -8.21
CA THR A 338 30.99 29.39 -8.81
C THR A 338 31.58 30.36 -7.80
N ASN A 339 32.74 30.97 -8.16
CA ASN A 339 33.26 32.13 -7.41
C ASN A 339 32.32 33.32 -7.60
N LEU A 340 31.41 33.54 -6.64
CA LEU A 340 30.40 34.58 -6.66
C LEU A 340 30.97 36.00 -6.83
N SER A 341 32.23 36.23 -6.44
CA SER A 341 32.94 37.49 -6.61
C SER A 341 33.25 37.84 -8.08
N ARG A 342 33.33 36.82 -8.96
CA ARG A 342 33.59 36.98 -10.41
C ARG A 342 32.40 36.68 -11.29
N SER A 343 31.23 36.40 -10.70
CA SER A 343 30.01 36.09 -11.45
C SER A 343 29.28 37.37 -11.90
N SER A 344 28.54 37.27 -13.01
CA SER A 344 27.62 38.32 -13.46
C SER A 344 26.52 38.60 -12.44
N ASP A 345 26.02 39.82 -12.37
CA ASP A 345 25.04 40.29 -11.35
C ASP A 345 23.77 39.42 -11.31
N TRP A 346 23.28 38.97 -12.46
CA TRP A 346 22.09 38.11 -12.52
C TRP A 346 22.33 36.73 -11.86
N ARG A 347 23.53 36.14 -11.99
CA ARG A 347 23.87 34.88 -11.32
C ARG A 347 23.96 35.03 -9.82
N ARG A 348 24.45 36.19 -9.36
CA ARG A 348 24.48 36.53 -7.94
C ARG A 348 23.06 36.66 -7.37
N SER A 349 22.14 37.30 -8.09
CA SER A 349 20.74 37.41 -7.71
C SER A 349 20.06 36.02 -7.62
N LEU A 350 20.28 35.14 -8.59
CA LEU A 350 19.74 33.77 -8.55
C LEU A 350 20.30 32.96 -7.38
N SER A 351 21.58 33.14 -7.01
CA SER A 351 22.18 32.42 -5.87
C SER A 351 21.58 32.81 -4.53
N LEU A 352 20.98 33.99 -4.41
CA LEU A 352 20.22 34.44 -3.21
C LEU A 352 18.75 33.96 -3.27
N LEU A 353 18.15 33.95 -4.43
CA LEU A 353 16.74 33.56 -4.61
C LEU A 353 16.52 32.05 -4.39
N VAL A 354 17.49 31.18 -4.76
CA VAL A 354 17.37 29.73 -4.59
C VAL A 354 17.22 29.30 -3.12
N PRO A 355 18.06 29.75 -2.15
CA PRO A 355 17.85 29.45 -0.74
C PRO A 355 16.51 29.96 -0.19
N ILE A 356 16.05 31.13 -0.62
CA ILE A 356 14.75 31.69 -0.23
C ILE A 356 13.63 30.80 -0.76
N SER A 357 13.71 30.39 -2.02
CA SER A 357 12.75 29.47 -2.63
C SER A 357 12.68 28.13 -1.90
N ILE A 358 13.83 27.57 -1.50
CA ILE A 358 13.91 26.35 -0.68
C ILE A 358 13.26 26.56 0.69
N ALA A 359 13.55 27.67 1.37
CA ALA A 359 12.98 27.98 2.67
C ALA A 359 11.45 28.10 2.60
N LEU A 360 10.92 28.78 1.58
CA LEU A 360 9.49 28.91 1.34
C LEU A 360 8.84 27.55 1.06
N MET A 361 9.49 26.69 0.27
CA MET A 361 8.96 25.39 -0.10
C MET A 361 8.81 24.43 1.09
N ILE A 362 9.73 24.46 2.06
CA ILE A 362 9.72 23.56 3.22
C ILE A 362 8.93 24.12 4.42
N ALA A 363 8.71 25.44 4.48
CA ALA A 363 8.06 26.11 5.61
C ALA A 363 6.66 25.55 5.93
N PRO A 364 5.75 25.30 4.98
CA PRO A 364 4.43 24.76 5.26
C PRO A 364 4.45 23.44 6.01
N THR A 365 5.31 22.52 5.59
CA THR A 365 5.44 21.20 6.25
C THR A 365 5.98 21.34 7.67
N LEU A 366 7.01 22.17 7.89
CA LEU A 366 7.57 22.39 9.22
C LEU A 366 6.54 22.99 10.19
N LEU A 367 5.70 23.92 9.72
CA LEU A 367 4.64 24.53 10.53
C LEU A 367 3.51 23.54 10.81
N SER A 368 3.15 22.70 9.85
CA SER A 368 2.02 21.77 9.96
C SER A 368 2.32 20.55 10.84
N VAL A 369 3.59 20.18 11.01
CA VAL A 369 4.01 18.99 11.78
C VAL A 369 4.12 19.28 13.29
N THR A 370 3.91 20.49 13.72
CA THR A 370 4.10 20.92 15.13
C THR A 370 3.11 20.26 16.10
N ASP A 371 1.94 19.83 15.65
CA ASP A 371 0.93 19.12 16.46
C ASP A 371 1.40 17.75 16.96
N GLY A 372 2.40 17.15 16.30
CA GLY A 372 2.98 15.84 16.64
C GLY A 372 2.19 14.64 16.15
N ARG A 373 1.12 14.84 15.38
CA ARG A 373 0.26 13.80 14.78
C ARG A 373 -0.03 14.02 13.30
N TRP A 374 0.66 14.94 12.66
CA TRP A 374 0.50 15.23 11.24
C TRP A 374 -0.94 15.59 10.83
N ASN A 375 -1.64 16.33 11.69
CA ASN A 375 -3.04 16.72 11.51
C ASN A 375 -4.03 15.55 11.40
N GLN A 376 -3.66 14.36 11.90
CA GLN A 376 -4.60 13.23 11.95
C GLN A 376 -5.73 13.52 12.96
N PRO A 377 -6.97 13.02 12.74
CA PRO A 377 -8.07 13.19 13.67
C PRO A 377 -7.77 12.53 15.02
N LYS A 378 -8.43 12.98 16.09
CA LYS A 378 -8.24 12.45 17.45
C LYS A 378 -8.96 11.12 17.66
N THR A 379 -10.08 10.94 16.99
CA THR A 379 -10.93 9.74 17.05
C THR A 379 -10.89 9.05 15.70
N SER A 380 -10.92 7.73 15.70
CA SER A 380 -10.98 6.91 14.50
C SER A 380 -12.32 6.18 14.40
N VAL A 381 -12.74 5.84 13.19
CA VAL A 381 -13.95 5.06 12.93
C VAL A 381 -13.89 3.72 13.65
N SER A 382 -12.74 3.07 13.73
CA SER A 382 -12.58 1.81 14.46
C SER A 382 -12.88 1.92 15.95
N GLN A 383 -12.54 3.03 16.60
CA GLN A 383 -12.88 3.26 18.03
C GLN A 383 -14.38 3.43 18.25
N LEU A 384 -15.10 3.96 17.27
CA LEU A 384 -16.57 4.07 17.34
C LEU A 384 -17.22 2.71 17.11
N LEU A 385 -16.68 1.88 16.24
CA LEU A 385 -17.19 0.53 15.97
C LEU A 385 -17.06 -0.40 17.18
N VAL A 386 -16.02 -0.25 17.99
CA VAL A 386 -15.88 -0.99 19.27
C VAL A 386 -17.03 -0.72 20.25
N GLN A 387 -17.74 0.41 20.10
CA GLN A 387 -18.90 0.75 20.95
C GLN A 387 -20.22 0.15 20.44
N LEU A 388 -20.23 -0.47 19.24
CA LEU A 388 -21.41 -1.17 18.77
C LEU A 388 -21.68 -2.39 19.65
N PRO A 389 -22.99 -2.72 19.85
CA PRO A 389 -23.35 -3.93 20.56
C PRO A 389 -22.73 -5.15 19.89
N ASP A 390 -21.82 -5.78 20.59
CA ASP A 390 -21.21 -7.04 20.20
C ASP A 390 -21.53 -8.07 21.28
N ASN A 391 -22.36 -9.05 20.90
CA ASN A 391 -22.71 -10.15 21.78
C ASN A 391 -22.21 -11.45 21.15
N PRO A 392 -21.14 -12.03 21.69
CA PRO A 392 -20.56 -13.25 21.15
C PRO A 392 -21.56 -14.42 21.03
N SER A 393 -22.62 -14.42 21.84
CA SER A 393 -23.68 -15.43 21.74
C SER A 393 -24.57 -15.31 20.51
N GLU A 394 -24.55 -14.17 19.81
CA GLU A 394 -25.29 -13.95 18.54
C GLU A 394 -24.49 -14.41 17.31
N GLY A 395 -23.19 -14.71 17.50
CA GLY A 395 -22.27 -15.14 16.44
C GLY A 395 -21.58 -14.00 15.72
N ASN A 396 -20.55 -14.32 14.96
CA ASN A 396 -19.75 -13.37 14.21
C ASN A 396 -20.51 -12.79 13.02
N TYR A 397 -20.23 -11.54 12.68
CA TYR A 397 -20.90 -10.78 11.63
C TYR A 397 -19.91 -10.00 10.77
N ARG A 398 -20.39 -9.35 9.71
CA ARG A 398 -19.62 -8.42 8.89
C ARG A 398 -20.18 -7.01 8.97
N THR A 399 -19.25 -6.06 8.88
CA THR A 399 -19.55 -4.64 8.74
C THR A 399 -19.31 -4.23 7.29
N LEU A 400 -20.35 -3.68 6.65
CA LEU A 400 -20.29 -3.14 5.31
C LEU A 400 -20.08 -1.62 5.40
N PHE A 401 -18.93 -1.17 4.93
CA PHE A 401 -18.66 0.26 4.72
C PHE A 401 -19.15 0.64 3.34
N VAL A 402 -19.93 1.69 3.21
CA VAL A 402 -20.49 2.15 1.95
C VAL A 402 -20.52 3.68 1.88
N GLY A 403 -20.10 4.26 0.76
CA GLY A 403 -20.07 5.71 0.60
C GLY A 403 -18.99 6.19 -0.35
N ASP A 404 -18.48 7.39 -0.05
CA ASP A 404 -17.37 7.99 -0.78
C ASP A 404 -16.09 7.20 -0.50
N ARG A 405 -15.47 6.72 -1.54
CA ARG A 405 -14.30 5.85 -1.49
C ARG A 405 -13.17 6.38 -0.61
N ASP A 406 -12.87 7.66 -0.72
CA ASP A 406 -11.76 8.28 0.00
C ASP A 406 -11.92 8.28 1.53
N LEU A 407 -13.14 8.00 2.01
CA LEU A 407 -13.49 7.94 3.42
C LEU A 407 -13.55 6.50 3.94
N LEU A 408 -13.54 5.49 3.06
CA LEU A 408 -13.68 4.09 3.48
C LEU A 408 -12.34 3.55 4.01
N PRO A 409 -12.33 2.94 5.20
CA PRO A 409 -11.10 2.43 5.84
C PRO A 409 -10.77 0.98 5.43
N VAL A 410 -11.29 0.48 4.33
CA VAL A 410 -11.14 -0.90 3.85
C VAL A 410 -10.87 -0.93 2.36
N SER A 411 -10.44 -2.07 1.82
CA SER A 411 -10.40 -2.29 0.38
C SER A 411 -11.78 -2.16 -0.23
N THR A 412 -11.89 -1.41 -1.32
CA THR A 412 -13.19 -1.00 -1.86
C THR A 412 -13.47 -1.58 -3.24
N ASN A 413 -14.75 -1.88 -3.47
CA ASN A 413 -15.33 -2.20 -4.77
C ASN A 413 -16.28 -1.06 -5.19
N ALA A 414 -16.26 -0.68 -6.45
CA ALA A 414 -17.19 0.33 -6.97
C ALA A 414 -18.60 -0.27 -7.11
N VAL A 415 -19.62 0.43 -6.61
CA VAL A 415 -21.03 0.15 -6.92
C VAL A 415 -21.40 0.85 -8.24
N ASN A 416 -21.03 2.13 -8.31
CA ASN A 416 -21.14 2.98 -9.50
C ASN A 416 -20.01 4.02 -9.48
N GLY A 417 -20.03 5.02 -10.37
CA GLY A 417 -19.00 6.06 -10.40
C GLY A 417 -18.92 6.94 -9.14
N GLU A 418 -19.88 6.90 -8.24
CA GLU A 418 -19.99 7.80 -7.08
C GLU A 418 -19.94 7.10 -5.73
N VAL A 419 -20.34 5.83 -5.68
CA VAL A 419 -20.46 5.05 -4.45
C VAL A 419 -19.58 3.82 -4.54
N SER A 420 -18.78 3.60 -3.51
CA SER A 420 -17.98 2.41 -3.31
C SER A 420 -18.38 1.70 -2.02
N TYR A 421 -18.06 0.41 -1.91
CA TYR A 421 -18.24 -0.35 -0.70
C TYR A 421 -17.02 -1.21 -0.38
N GLY A 422 -16.90 -1.58 0.87
CA GLY A 422 -15.93 -2.55 1.32
C GLY A 422 -16.43 -3.27 2.56
N VAL A 423 -15.89 -4.44 2.83
CA VAL A 423 -16.33 -5.33 3.89
C VAL A 423 -15.20 -5.57 4.87
N ALA A 424 -15.50 -5.48 6.15
CA ALA A 424 -14.65 -5.93 7.23
C ALA A 424 -15.35 -7.02 8.04
N ASP A 425 -14.54 -7.95 8.55
CA ASP A 425 -15.02 -8.93 9.51
C ASP A 425 -15.34 -8.24 10.86
N ASP A 426 -15.89 -9.00 11.77
CA ASP A 426 -16.26 -8.66 13.12
C ASP A 426 -15.20 -7.82 13.85
N GLY A 427 -15.65 -6.81 14.57
CA GLY A 427 -14.78 -5.98 15.39
C GLY A 427 -14.09 -4.80 14.67
N PRO A 428 -13.07 -4.22 15.28
CA PRO A 428 -12.36 -3.07 14.72
C PRO A 428 -11.55 -3.45 13.49
N VAL A 429 -11.61 -2.59 12.47
CA VAL A 429 -10.90 -2.76 11.21
C VAL A 429 -9.39 -2.84 11.47
N ASN A 430 -8.73 -3.79 10.84
CA ASN A 430 -7.28 -4.01 10.97
C ASN A 430 -6.58 -3.99 9.59
N PHE A 431 -5.26 -4.04 9.59
CA PHE A 431 -4.46 -3.89 8.37
C PHE A 431 -4.71 -4.96 7.30
N THR A 432 -5.24 -6.14 7.65
CA THR A 432 -5.57 -7.17 6.65
C THR A 432 -6.74 -6.74 5.76
N SER A 433 -7.59 -5.83 6.24
CA SER A 433 -8.71 -5.25 5.49
C SER A 433 -8.28 -4.31 4.35
N ILE A 434 -6.98 -3.93 4.26
CA ILE A 434 -6.44 -3.16 3.14
C ILE A 434 -6.48 -3.98 1.84
N TRP A 435 -6.37 -5.31 1.97
CA TRP A 435 -6.41 -6.23 0.84
C TRP A 435 -7.62 -7.13 0.97
N ALA A 436 -8.49 -7.12 -0.02
CA ALA A 436 -9.61 -8.04 -0.12
C ALA A 436 -9.78 -8.52 -1.57
N PRO A 437 -10.22 -9.78 -1.78
CA PRO A 437 -10.62 -10.25 -3.09
C PRO A 437 -11.76 -9.41 -3.64
N GLN A 438 -11.74 -9.08 -4.94
CA GLN A 438 -12.73 -8.19 -5.55
C GLN A 438 -13.73 -8.91 -6.45
N GLU A 439 -13.36 -10.05 -7.03
CA GLU A 439 -14.15 -10.73 -8.06
C GLU A 439 -14.81 -12.02 -7.55
N THR A 440 -15.23 -12.08 -6.28
CA THR A 440 -15.91 -13.26 -5.71
C THR A 440 -17.42 -13.27 -6.01
N PRO A 441 -18.09 -14.43 -6.05
CA PRO A 441 -19.54 -14.49 -6.20
C PRO A 441 -20.31 -13.68 -5.14
N MET A 442 -19.77 -13.59 -3.92
CA MET A 442 -20.38 -12.79 -2.84
C MET A 442 -20.21 -11.29 -3.10
N ASN A 443 -19.08 -10.84 -3.65
CA ASN A 443 -18.93 -9.45 -4.09
C ASN A 443 -19.95 -9.09 -5.17
N VAL A 444 -20.18 -9.98 -6.14
CA VAL A 444 -21.20 -9.76 -7.18
C VAL A 444 -22.60 -9.68 -6.60
N ALA A 445 -22.93 -10.50 -5.58
CA ALA A 445 -24.22 -10.43 -4.89
C ALA A 445 -24.36 -9.12 -4.10
N ALA A 446 -23.33 -8.71 -3.34
CA ALA A 446 -23.30 -7.46 -2.61
C ALA A 446 -23.44 -6.24 -3.55
N GLN A 447 -22.71 -6.24 -4.65
CA GLN A 447 -22.77 -5.17 -5.65
C GLN A 447 -24.19 -5.04 -6.23
N ARG A 448 -24.82 -6.12 -6.65
CA ARG A 448 -26.21 -6.10 -7.16
C ARG A 448 -27.20 -5.57 -6.13
N ALA A 449 -27.07 -5.99 -4.87
CA ALA A 449 -27.93 -5.50 -3.81
C ALA A 449 -27.76 -3.98 -3.58
N LEU A 450 -26.52 -3.48 -3.64
CA LEU A 450 -26.22 -2.05 -3.50
C LEU A 450 -26.64 -1.25 -4.74
N GLU A 451 -26.50 -1.79 -5.94
CA GLU A 451 -27.01 -1.18 -7.18
C GLU A 451 -28.52 -1.01 -7.09
N SER A 452 -29.25 -2.05 -6.64
CA SER A 452 -30.71 -1.98 -6.42
C SER A 452 -31.08 -0.96 -5.34
N LEU A 453 -30.27 -0.82 -4.28
CA LEU A 453 -30.46 0.19 -3.24
C LEU A 453 -30.31 1.62 -3.81
N VAL A 454 -29.24 1.87 -4.55
CA VAL A 454 -28.95 3.20 -5.12
C VAL A 454 -29.95 3.56 -6.21
N ALA A 455 -30.46 2.58 -6.97
CA ALA A 455 -31.53 2.77 -7.95
C ALA A 455 -32.91 2.94 -7.31
N ASN A 456 -33.06 2.72 -5.99
CA ASN A 456 -34.32 2.65 -5.26
C ASN A 456 -35.27 1.54 -5.75
N ASP A 457 -34.71 0.45 -6.28
CA ASP A 457 -35.47 -0.71 -6.77
C ASP A 457 -35.86 -1.67 -5.64
N THR A 458 -35.26 -1.51 -4.45
CA THR A 458 -35.55 -2.34 -3.27
C THR A 458 -35.78 -1.50 -2.03
N ILE A 459 -36.68 -1.99 -1.16
CA ILE A 459 -36.90 -1.48 0.20
C ILE A 459 -36.47 -2.50 1.27
N ARG A 460 -35.73 -3.55 0.88
CA ARG A 460 -35.29 -4.66 1.74
C ARG A 460 -33.88 -5.10 1.44
N VAL A 461 -32.94 -4.14 1.37
CA VAL A 461 -31.53 -4.43 1.11
C VAL A 461 -30.89 -5.28 2.22
N GLY A 462 -31.38 -5.16 3.46
CA GLY A 462 -30.91 -5.97 4.58
C GLY A 462 -31.12 -7.46 4.36
N ARG A 463 -32.26 -7.87 3.78
CA ARG A 463 -32.53 -9.27 3.44
C ARG A 463 -31.63 -9.77 2.32
N LEU A 464 -31.35 -8.96 1.32
CA LEU A 464 -30.41 -9.31 0.26
C LEU A 464 -28.98 -9.51 0.79
N MET A 465 -28.62 -8.80 1.84
CA MET A 465 -27.32 -8.90 2.51
C MET A 465 -27.26 -9.95 3.64
N SER A 466 -28.38 -10.56 4.02
CA SER A 466 -28.45 -11.57 5.08
C SER A 466 -27.51 -12.77 4.84
N PRO A 467 -27.48 -13.40 3.64
CA PRO A 467 -26.59 -14.53 3.38
C PRO A 467 -25.10 -14.15 3.37
N LEU A 468 -24.80 -12.85 3.31
CA LEU A 468 -23.45 -12.31 3.32
C LEU A 468 -22.97 -11.98 4.75
N ALA A 469 -23.81 -12.25 5.76
CA ALA A 469 -23.59 -11.98 7.17
C ALA A 469 -23.37 -10.49 7.51
N VAL A 470 -23.95 -9.58 6.72
CA VAL A 470 -23.84 -8.13 6.95
C VAL A 470 -24.82 -7.70 8.04
N ARG A 471 -24.28 -7.33 9.22
CA ARG A 471 -25.06 -6.79 10.35
C ARG A 471 -25.11 -5.27 10.34
N TYR A 472 -24.00 -4.60 10.08
CA TYR A 472 -23.93 -3.14 10.12
C TYR A 472 -23.58 -2.56 8.75
N PHE A 473 -24.30 -1.49 8.38
CA PHE A 473 -23.95 -0.61 7.27
C PHE A 473 -23.38 0.67 7.86
N VAL A 474 -22.16 0.98 7.54
CA VAL A 474 -21.40 2.14 8.04
C VAL A 474 -21.18 3.11 6.90
N VAL A 475 -21.72 4.32 7.03
CA VAL A 475 -21.59 5.39 6.05
C VAL A 475 -20.73 6.51 6.63
N PRO A 476 -19.43 6.55 6.37
CA PRO A 476 -18.60 7.68 6.75
C PRO A 476 -18.99 8.92 5.92
N LEU A 477 -19.20 10.02 6.61
CA LEU A 477 -19.50 11.31 6.02
C LEU A 477 -18.30 12.24 6.29
N GLY A 478 -17.72 12.85 5.29
CA GLY A 478 -16.68 13.84 5.49
C GLY A 478 -17.22 15.14 6.11
N GLU A 479 -16.37 16.12 6.35
CA GLU A 479 -16.78 17.44 6.85
C GLU A 479 -17.85 18.10 5.96
N GLN A 480 -17.84 17.79 4.66
CA GLN A 480 -18.82 18.20 3.66
C GLN A 480 -19.26 16.96 2.88
N PRO A 481 -20.37 16.31 3.28
CA PRO A 481 -20.88 15.13 2.60
C PRO A 481 -21.20 15.41 1.12
N SER A 482 -20.79 14.49 0.24
CA SER A 482 -21.16 14.55 -1.18
C SER A 482 -22.67 14.37 -1.34
N LEU A 483 -23.22 14.83 -2.49
CA LEU A 483 -24.64 14.62 -2.80
C LEU A 483 -24.96 13.12 -2.90
N ALA A 484 -24.02 12.31 -3.40
CA ALA A 484 -24.16 10.87 -3.46
C ALA A 484 -24.25 10.23 -2.06
N ALA A 485 -23.41 10.66 -1.12
CA ALA A 485 -23.45 10.18 0.26
C ALA A 485 -24.78 10.57 0.95
N GLN A 486 -25.30 11.77 0.70
CA GLN A 486 -26.59 12.21 1.26
C GLN A 486 -27.76 11.36 0.72
N LYS A 487 -27.80 11.14 -0.61
CA LYS A 487 -28.81 10.26 -1.24
C LYS A 487 -28.72 8.83 -0.74
N LEU A 488 -27.50 8.32 -0.55
CA LEU A 488 -27.28 6.97 -0.02
C LEU A 488 -27.84 6.83 1.39
N VAL A 489 -27.60 7.79 2.28
CA VAL A 489 -28.17 7.80 3.64
C VAL A 489 -29.70 7.86 3.60
N GLU A 490 -30.29 8.63 2.67
CA GLU A 490 -31.72 8.68 2.44
C GLU A 490 -32.25 7.32 1.99
N SER A 491 -31.65 6.69 0.97
CA SER A 491 -32.05 5.37 0.47
C SER A 491 -31.94 4.29 1.55
N LEU A 492 -30.88 4.30 2.38
CA LEU A 492 -30.74 3.40 3.52
C LEU A 492 -31.80 3.66 4.61
N SER A 493 -32.15 4.91 4.85
CA SER A 493 -33.20 5.29 5.85
C SER A 493 -34.61 4.82 5.45
N ASN A 494 -34.84 4.63 4.15
CA ASN A 494 -36.12 4.16 3.61
C ASN A 494 -36.25 2.64 3.60
N GLN A 495 -35.20 1.87 4.01
CA GLN A 495 -35.27 0.41 4.05
C GLN A 495 -36.09 -0.07 5.27
N LEU A 496 -36.93 -1.07 5.06
CA LEU A 496 -37.81 -1.63 6.11
C LEU A 496 -37.08 -2.57 7.08
N ASP A 497 -35.95 -3.11 6.67
CA ASP A 497 -35.15 -4.09 7.38
C ASP A 497 -33.81 -3.52 7.92
N LEU A 498 -33.66 -2.18 7.85
CA LEU A 498 -32.56 -1.46 8.47
C LEU A 498 -33.06 -0.56 9.61
N ARG A 499 -32.34 -0.57 10.71
CA ARG A 499 -32.57 0.30 11.86
C ARG A 499 -31.38 1.23 12.03
N ARG A 500 -31.58 2.54 11.99
CA ARG A 500 -30.51 3.50 12.27
C ARG A 500 -30.16 3.46 13.76
N THR A 501 -28.93 3.05 14.07
CA THR A 501 -28.43 2.88 15.45
C THR A 501 -27.55 4.05 15.90
N TYR A 502 -26.86 4.69 14.98
CA TYR A 502 -25.96 5.80 15.28
C TYR A 502 -26.06 6.88 14.20
N PHE A 503 -26.06 8.13 14.63
CA PHE A 503 -26.03 9.28 13.74
C PHE A 503 -25.18 10.38 14.35
N ALA A 504 -24.09 10.73 13.66
CA ALA A 504 -23.26 11.89 13.97
C ALA A 504 -23.06 12.71 12.69
N ARG A 505 -22.39 13.85 12.82
CA ARG A 505 -22.13 14.71 11.66
C ARG A 505 -21.24 14.03 10.60
N ASP A 506 -20.36 13.15 11.04
CA ASP A 506 -19.31 12.52 10.26
C ASP A 506 -19.53 11.01 10.01
N LEU A 507 -20.54 10.41 10.62
CA LEU A 507 -20.80 8.97 10.56
C LEU A 507 -22.26 8.63 10.77
N VAL A 508 -22.80 7.73 9.93
CA VAL A 508 -24.14 7.13 10.11
C VAL A 508 -24.00 5.61 10.10
N ILE A 509 -24.66 4.94 11.05
CA ILE A 509 -24.65 3.48 11.15
C ILE A 509 -26.09 2.96 11.15
N PHE A 510 -26.34 1.98 10.30
CA PHE A 510 -27.60 1.23 10.26
C PHE A 510 -27.32 -0.22 10.64
N GLU A 511 -28.19 -0.80 11.45
CA GLU A 511 -28.20 -2.22 11.78
C GLU A 511 -29.22 -2.95 10.90
N ASN A 512 -28.80 -4.03 10.29
CA ASN A 512 -29.64 -4.95 9.56
C ASN A 512 -30.34 -5.89 10.55
N VAL A 513 -31.65 -5.78 10.67
CA VAL A 513 -32.45 -6.63 11.60
C VAL A 513 -32.69 -8.05 11.06
N SER A 514 -32.35 -8.29 9.80
CA SER A 514 -32.52 -9.59 9.12
C SER A 514 -31.18 -10.30 8.87
N TRP A 515 -30.09 -9.91 9.56
CA TRP A 515 -28.78 -10.51 9.33
C TRP A 515 -28.68 -11.97 9.79
N LEU A 516 -27.79 -12.73 9.18
CA LEU A 516 -27.38 -14.08 9.60
C LEU A 516 -25.93 -14.03 10.09
N PRO A 517 -25.55 -14.85 11.12
CA PRO A 517 -24.16 -15.03 11.50
C PRO A 517 -23.30 -15.62 10.39
N ILE A 518 -21.96 -15.35 10.44
CA ILE A 518 -21.00 -15.90 9.45
C ILE A 518 -21.11 -17.42 9.38
N VAL A 519 -21.26 -18.08 10.53
CA VAL A 519 -21.55 -19.51 10.59
C VAL A 519 -22.83 -19.70 11.40
N SER A 520 -23.84 -20.30 10.79
CA SER A 520 -25.16 -20.43 11.42
C SER A 520 -25.88 -21.72 11.00
N VAL A 521 -26.69 -22.23 11.91
CA VAL A 521 -27.63 -23.32 11.60
C VAL A 521 -28.94 -22.70 11.16
N LEU A 522 -29.35 -22.95 9.93
CA LEU A 522 -30.60 -22.43 9.37
C LEU A 522 -31.81 -23.18 9.92
N ASP A 523 -32.93 -22.50 10.06
CA ASP A 523 -34.22 -23.15 10.24
C ASP A 523 -34.66 -23.87 8.95
N GLU A 524 -35.70 -24.69 9.02
CA GLU A 524 -36.16 -25.52 7.90
C GLU A 524 -36.55 -24.67 6.67
N GLU A 525 -37.24 -23.56 6.90
CA GLU A 525 -37.66 -22.64 5.84
C GLU A 525 -36.49 -21.95 5.15
N SER A 526 -35.52 -21.46 5.92
CA SER A 526 -34.29 -20.86 5.42
C SER A 526 -33.35 -21.89 4.74
N SER A 527 -33.37 -23.14 5.22
CA SER A 527 -32.65 -24.25 4.60
C SER A 527 -33.15 -24.52 3.18
N VAL A 528 -34.47 -24.58 2.98
CA VAL A 528 -35.08 -24.71 1.65
C VAL A 528 -34.75 -23.50 0.78
N ALA A 529 -34.85 -22.28 1.34
CA ALA A 529 -34.49 -21.04 0.62
C ALA A 529 -33.01 -21.03 0.18
N SER A 530 -32.13 -21.64 0.96
CA SER A 530 -30.68 -21.69 0.65
C SER A 530 -30.34 -22.43 -0.65
N GLN A 531 -31.26 -23.26 -1.13
CA GLN A 531 -31.10 -24.00 -2.41
C GLN A 531 -31.43 -23.13 -3.63
N GLN A 532 -32.00 -21.95 -3.42
CA GLN A 532 -32.40 -21.02 -4.46
C GLN A 532 -31.41 -19.88 -4.63
N ALA A 533 -31.15 -19.50 -5.89
CA ALA A 533 -30.30 -18.35 -6.23
C ALA A 533 -31.17 -17.21 -6.79
N SER A 534 -32.10 -16.69 -5.96
CA SER A 534 -33.07 -15.69 -6.42
C SER A 534 -33.20 -14.52 -5.44
N ASP A 535 -32.96 -13.31 -5.92
CA ASP A 535 -33.12 -12.08 -5.15
C ASP A 535 -34.59 -11.87 -4.72
N VAL A 536 -35.55 -12.34 -5.53
CA VAL A 536 -37.00 -12.30 -5.21
C VAL A 536 -37.29 -13.22 -4.04
N ALA A 537 -36.70 -14.42 -3.99
CA ALA A 537 -36.87 -15.32 -2.84
C ALA A 537 -36.29 -14.71 -1.57
N LEU A 538 -35.09 -14.09 -1.64
CA LEU A 538 -34.43 -13.42 -0.51
C LEU A 538 -35.27 -12.23 0.03
N THR A 539 -35.83 -11.41 -0.84
CA THR A 539 -36.62 -10.25 -0.41
C THR A 539 -37.98 -10.66 0.17
N SER A 540 -38.55 -11.77 -0.27
CA SER A 540 -39.89 -12.27 0.21
C SER A 540 -39.78 -12.99 1.55
N GLN A 541 -38.70 -13.68 1.84
CA GLN A 541 -38.51 -14.49 3.04
C GLN A 541 -37.67 -13.76 4.08
N ASN A 542 -37.90 -14.04 5.36
CA ASN A 542 -37.09 -13.57 6.47
C ASN A 542 -36.22 -14.74 6.94
N LEU A 543 -34.98 -14.78 6.48
CA LEU A 543 -34.04 -15.83 6.87
C LEU A 543 -33.78 -15.82 8.37
N LYS A 544 -33.73 -16.99 8.98
CA LYS A 544 -33.55 -17.17 10.42
C LYS A 544 -32.48 -18.21 10.70
N SER A 545 -31.67 -17.93 11.71
CA SER A 545 -30.77 -18.89 12.32
C SER A 545 -31.37 -19.47 13.58
N VAL A 546 -31.32 -20.79 13.73
CA VAL A 546 -31.72 -21.49 14.96
C VAL A 546 -30.66 -21.27 16.04
N SER A 547 -29.40 -21.32 15.64
CA SER A 547 -28.25 -21.05 16.51
C SER A 547 -27.04 -20.60 15.70
N PRO A 548 -26.27 -19.64 16.19
CA PRO A 548 -24.94 -19.40 15.64
C PRO A 548 -24.02 -20.56 16.04
N LEU A 549 -23.11 -20.91 15.14
CA LEU A 549 -21.95 -21.73 15.51
C LEU A 549 -20.82 -20.75 15.80
N VAL A 550 -20.44 -20.67 17.07
CA VAL A 550 -19.31 -19.82 17.48
C VAL A 550 -18.04 -20.46 16.96
N VAL A 551 -17.44 -19.86 15.95
CA VAL A 551 -16.10 -20.21 15.44
C VAL A 551 -15.13 -19.28 16.17
N ASP A 552 -14.03 -19.85 16.68
CA ASP A 552 -13.02 -19.10 17.43
C ASP A 552 -12.55 -17.86 16.63
N GLU A 553 -12.43 -16.71 17.28
CA GLU A 553 -12.29 -15.36 16.70
C GLU A 553 -11.11 -15.19 15.73
N ASN A 554 -10.18 -16.14 15.70
CA ASN A 554 -8.89 -15.93 15.04
C ASN A 554 -8.79 -16.30 13.58
N SER A 555 -9.77 -16.85 12.98
CA SER A 555 -9.91 -16.95 11.52
C SER A 555 -10.93 -18.01 11.07
N VAL A 556 -11.66 -17.72 10.01
CA VAL A 556 -12.46 -18.70 9.27
C VAL A 556 -11.55 -19.82 8.69
N ALA A 557 -10.23 -19.64 8.67
CA ALA A 557 -9.29 -20.61 8.13
C ALA A 557 -8.61 -21.53 9.16
N ASP A 558 -8.67 -21.28 10.47
CA ASP A 558 -7.97 -22.11 11.50
C ASP A 558 -8.90 -22.54 12.64
N LYS A 559 -9.48 -23.71 12.58
CA LYS A 559 -10.77 -24.04 13.03
C LYS A 559 -10.97 -25.25 13.84
N THR A 560 -10.44 -25.20 14.98
CA THR A 560 -10.65 -26.23 16.00
C THR A 560 -11.72 -25.88 17.02
N ALA A 561 -12.49 -24.84 16.84
CA ALA A 561 -13.63 -24.56 17.70
C ALA A 561 -14.66 -25.68 17.55
N ARG A 562 -14.68 -26.57 18.54
CA ARG A 562 -15.63 -27.68 18.61
C ARG A 562 -16.91 -27.18 19.26
N THR A 563 -17.92 -26.91 18.46
CA THR A 563 -19.23 -26.46 18.94
C THR A 563 -20.24 -27.60 18.84
N GLN A 564 -20.99 -27.83 19.89
CA GLN A 564 -22.08 -28.81 19.91
C GLN A 564 -23.30 -28.24 19.18
N PHE A 565 -23.84 -28.95 18.21
CA PHE A 565 -25.03 -28.53 17.48
C PHE A 565 -26.04 -29.68 17.30
N ALA A 566 -27.30 -29.33 17.07
CA ALA A 566 -28.42 -30.28 17.05
C ALA A 566 -28.66 -30.95 15.68
N GLY A 567 -27.81 -30.72 14.68
CA GLY A 567 -28.04 -31.09 13.30
C GLY A 567 -28.83 -30.04 12.51
N GLY A 568 -28.84 -30.13 11.19
CA GLY A 568 -29.53 -29.20 10.30
C GLY A 568 -28.62 -28.71 9.16
N THR A 569 -29.06 -27.71 8.43
CA THR A 569 -28.26 -27.07 7.40
C THR A 569 -27.36 -25.99 8.01
N VAL A 570 -26.05 -26.21 7.97
CA VAL A 570 -25.05 -25.24 8.42
C VAL A 570 -24.71 -24.33 7.24
N HIS A 571 -25.05 -23.05 7.34
CA HIS A 571 -24.67 -22.02 6.40
C HIS A 571 -23.37 -21.36 6.84
N VAL A 572 -22.47 -21.16 5.90
CA VAL A 572 -21.20 -20.43 6.07
C VAL A 572 -21.17 -19.30 5.05
N ALA A 573 -21.15 -18.07 5.53
CA ALA A 573 -21.13 -16.87 4.68
C ALA A 573 -19.75 -16.63 4.06
N VAL A 574 -19.24 -17.59 3.32
CA VAL A 574 -18.00 -17.51 2.52
C VAL A 574 -18.31 -18.02 1.10
N PRO A 575 -17.58 -17.54 0.06
CA PRO A 575 -17.73 -18.06 -1.29
C PRO A 575 -17.55 -19.57 -1.34
N PHE A 576 -18.36 -20.23 -2.18
CA PHE A 576 -18.29 -21.67 -2.32
C PHE A 576 -16.93 -22.13 -2.84
N ASP A 577 -16.33 -23.08 -2.08
CA ASP A 577 -15.16 -23.84 -2.51
C ASP A 577 -15.26 -25.27 -1.98
N SER A 578 -14.94 -26.27 -2.82
CA SER A 578 -15.03 -27.69 -2.49
C SER A 578 -14.04 -28.15 -1.41
N ARG A 579 -13.05 -27.34 -1.05
CA ARG A 579 -12.04 -27.63 -0.02
C ARG A 579 -12.50 -27.24 1.40
N TRP A 580 -13.67 -26.62 1.53
CA TRP A 580 -14.31 -26.46 2.83
C TRP A 580 -14.91 -27.79 3.28
N HIS A 581 -14.68 -28.15 4.50
CA HIS A 581 -15.21 -29.36 5.12
C HIS A 581 -15.79 -29.03 6.49
N LEU A 582 -17.01 -29.50 6.72
CA LEU A 582 -17.59 -29.54 8.05
C LEU A 582 -17.41 -30.96 8.58
N VAL A 583 -16.69 -31.11 9.68
CA VAL A 583 -16.46 -32.39 10.34
C VAL A 583 -17.37 -32.46 11.58
N VAL A 584 -18.26 -33.45 11.61
CA VAL A 584 -19.19 -33.69 12.73
C VAL A 584 -18.88 -35.06 13.32
N ASP A 585 -18.43 -35.10 14.58
CA ASP A 585 -18.01 -36.33 15.28
C ASP A 585 -17.08 -37.23 14.43
N GLY A 586 -16.19 -36.61 13.62
CA GLY A 586 -15.26 -37.31 12.74
C GLY A 586 -15.79 -37.63 11.35
N ALA A 587 -17.06 -37.42 11.07
CA ALA A 587 -17.63 -37.55 9.73
C ALA A 587 -17.48 -36.25 8.93
N GLN A 588 -16.82 -36.34 7.78
CA GLN A 588 -16.58 -35.21 6.89
C GLN A 588 -17.77 -35.02 5.94
N LEU A 589 -18.35 -33.83 5.95
CA LEU A 589 -19.47 -33.44 5.09
C LEU A 589 -18.99 -32.61 3.90
N THR A 590 -19.63 -32.81 2.75
CA THR A 590 -19.34 -32.07 1.51
C THR A 590 -20.10 -30.76 1.45
N PRO A 591 -19.46 -29.67 0.99
CA PRO A 591 -20.13 -28.40 0.83
C PRO A 591 -21.03 -28.36 -0.40
N ARG A 592 -22.09 -27.55 -0.33
CA ARG A 592 -22.90 -27.14 -1.47
C ARG A 592 -23.01 -25.63 -1.59
N VAL A 593 -23.39 -25.16 -2.76
CA VAL A 593 -23.69 -23.73 -2.95
C VAL A 593 -24.99 -23.38 -2.20
N ALA A 594 -24.98 -22.26 -1.50
CA ALA A 594 -26.16 -21.71 -0.85
C ALA A 594 -26.42 -20.28 -1.33
N PHE A 595 -27.69 -19.93 -1.51
CA PHE A 595 -28.13 -18.59 -1.96
C PHE A 595 -27.43 -18.10 -3.23
N GLY A 596 -26.91 -19.02 -4.05
CA GLY A 596 -26.17 -18.72 -5.29
C GLY A 596 -24.75 -18.18 -5.14
N ALA A 597 -24.26 -17.91 -3.93
CA ALA A 597 -22.97 -17.28 -3.71
C ALA A 597 -22.17 -17.84 -2.51
N SER A 598 -22.85 -18.28 -1.45
CA SER A 598 -22.23 -18.75 -0.22
C SER A 598 -22.15 -20.29 -0.13
N THR A 599 -21.62 -20.81 0.97
CA THR A 599 -21.42 -22.25 1.23
C THR A 599 -22.41 -22.75 2.27
N ALA A 600 -22.91 -23.97 2.10
CA ALA A 600 -23.66 -24.69 3.12
C ALA A 600 -23.31 -26.17 3.18
N PHE A 601 -23.62 -26.80 4.33
CA PHE A 601 -23.46 -28.22 4.61
C PHE A 601 -24.77 -28.78 5.19
N ASP A 602 -25.23 -29.89 4.64
CA ASP A 602 -26.40 -30.55 5.17
C ASP A 602 -25.95 -31.66 6.15
N ALA A 603 -26.15 -31.42 7.44
CA ALA A 603 -25.70 -32.27 8.54
C ALA A 603 -26.91 -32.91 9.23
N PRO A 604 -27.26 -34.15 8.89
CA PRO A 604 -28.47 -34.81 9.45
C PRO A 604 -28.29 -35.25 10.91
N ILE A 605 -27.05 -35.23 11.44
CA ILE A 605 -26.73 -35.77 12.75
C ILE A 605 -26.25 -34.64 13.68
N ALA A 606 -26.77 -34.65 14.91
CA ALA A 606 -26.26 -33.80 15.99
C ALA A 606 -24.88 -34.28 16.45
N GLY A 607 -24.01 -33.36 16.87
CA GLY A 607 -22.67 -33.72 17.33
C GLY A 607 -21.78 -32.51 17.55
N VAL A 608 -20.51 -32.78 17.72
CA VAL A 608 -19.47 -31.73 17.82
C VAL A 608 -18.96 -31.40 16.44
N ALA A 609 -19.23 -30.19 15.97
CA ALA A 609 -18.85 -29.72 14.64
C ALA A 609 -17.54 -28.92 14.67
N SER A 610 -16.69 -29.13 13.67
CA SER A 610 -15.53 -28.27 13.35
C SER A 610 -15.55 -27.93 11.85
N LEU A 611 -15.26 -26.67 11.54
CA LEU A 611 -15.15 -26.19 10.16
C LEU A 611 -13.66 -26.07 9.79
N GLU A 612 -13.28 -26.71 8.69
CA GLU A 612 -11.88 -26.76 8.26
C GLU A 612 -11.75 -26.44 6.77
N TYR A 613 -10.71 -25.68 6.41
CA TYR A 613 -10.33 -25.44 5.03
C TYR A 613 -9.08 -26.24 4.66
N GLN A 614 -9.18 -27.13 3.68
CA GLN A 614 -8.07 -27.98 3.28
C GLN A 614 -7.13 -27.22 2.34
N THR A 615 -5.98 -26.82 2.86
CA THR A 615 -4.94 -26.18 2.08
C THR A 615 -4.25 -27.18 1.16
N SER A 616 -4.09 -26.86 -0.13
CA SER A 616 -3.45 -27.74 -1.11
C SER A 616 -1.94 -27.88 -0.87
N ILE A 617 -1.36 -29.06 -1.16
CA ILE A 617 0.10 -29.28 -1.11
C ILE A 617 0.85 -28.29 -2.02
N GLN A 618 0.26 -27.94 -3.16
CA GLN A 618 0.83 -26.95 -4.09
C GLN A 618 1.11 -25.61 -3.41
N ARG A 619 0.25 -25.17 -2.47
CA ARG A 619 0.45 -23.94 -1.71
C ARG A 619 1.77 -23.97 -0.92
N TYR A 620 2.04 -25.08 -0.22
CA TYR A 620 3.27 -25.22 0.55
C TYR A 620 4.52 -25.26 -0.34
N VAL A 621 4.43 -25.91 -1.50
CA VAL A 621 5.53 -25.92 -2.50
C VAL A 621 5.82 -24.49 -2.97
N PHE A 622 4.79 -23.71 -3.32
CA PHE A 622 4.96 -22.31 -3.72
C PHE A 622 5.54 -21.44 -2.61
N LEU A 623 5.15 -21.64 -1.36
CA LEU A 623 5.72 -20.91 -0.22
C LEU A 623 7.21 -21.18 -0.04
N ILE A 624 7.63 -22.44 -0.19
CA ILE A 624 9.06 -22.81 -0.12
C ILE A 624 9.83 -22.15 -1.27
N LEU A 625 9.30 -22.22 -2.50
CA LEU A 625 9.93 -21.59 -3.67
C LEU A 625 10.01 -20.06 -3.51
N GLN A 626 8.97 -19.45 -2.98
CA GLN A 626 8.94 -18.01 -2.68
C GLN A 626 10.01 -17.63 -1.65
N ALA A 627 10.10 -18.38 -0.54
CA ALA A 627 11.11 -18.13 0.50
C ALA A 627 12.54 -18.28 -0.05
N LEU A 628 12.78 -19.31 -0.87
CA LEU A 628 14.07 -19.51 -1.53
C LEU A 628 14.39 -18.37 -2.51
N ALA A 629 13.41 -17.86 -3.26
CA ALA A 629 13.60 -16.74 -4.17
C ALA A 629 13.96 -15.45 -3.41
N TRP A 630 13.26 -15.13 -2.32
CA TRP A 630 13.61 -14.01 -1.45
C TRP A 630 15.02 -14.13 -0.87
N LEU A 631 15.39 -15.32 -0.37
CA LEU A 631 16.72 -15.60 0.18
C LEU A 631 17.82 -15.46 -0.90
N ALA A 632 17.59 -16.02 -2.09
CA ALA A 632 18.52 -15.92 -3.20
C ALA A 632 18.78 -14.47 -3.62
N LEU A 633 17.72 -13.65 -3.72
CA LEU A 633 17.85 -12.23 -4.03
C LEU A 633 18.56 -11.45 -2.92
N LEU A 634 18.30 -11.76 -1.64
CA LEU A 634 19.03 -11.17 -0.51
C LEU A 634 20.52 -11.50 -0.57
N ILE A 635 20.86 -12.76 -0.83
CA ILE A 635 22.25 -13.19 -1.00
C ILE A 635 22.90 -12.48 -2.19
N LEU A 636 22.24 -12.39 -3.34
CA LEU A 636 22.73 -11.68 -4.52
C LEU A 636 22.92 -10.19 -4.27
N ALA A 637 22.00 -9.54 -3.59
CA ALA A 637 22.06 -8.10 -3.29
C ALA A 637 23.11 -7.76 -2.22
N ALA A 638 23.19 -8.57 -1.15
CA ALA A 638 24.12 -8.36 -0.03
C ALA A 638 25.57 -8.57 -0.41
N ASN A 639 25.79 -9.38 -1.42
CA ASN A 639 27.01 -10.00 -1.86
C ASN A 639 28.33 -9.47 -1.32
N VAL A 640 28.97 -10.37 -0.82
CA VAL A 640 30.24 -11.10 -1.10
C VAL A 640 31.37 -10.27 -1.80
N SER A 641 31.10 -9.18 -2.51
CA SER A 641 32.13 -8.24 -2.97
C SER A 641 32.88 -7.57 -1.81
N ARG A 642 32.25 -7.38 -0.66
CA ARG A 642 32.91 -6.91 0.57
C ARG A 642 33.90 -7.95 1.12
N PHE A 643 33.61 -9.23 1.01
CA PHE A 643 34.51 -10.31 1.40
C PHE A 643 35.67 -10.46 0.41
N ARG A 644 35.45 -10.42 -0.90
CA ARG A 644 36.53 -10.46 -1.93
C ARG A 644 37.41 -9.22 -1.88
N GLY A 645 36.86 -8.02 -1.71
CA GLY A 645 37.64 -6.79 -1.57
C GLY A 645 38.51 -6.77 -0.30
N ARG A 646 38.05 -7.36 0.80
CA ARG A 646 38.88 -7.59 2.00
C ARG A 646 39.96 -8.63 1.74
N MET A 647 39.64 -9.74 1.07
CA MET A 647 40.64 -10.77 0.73
C MET A 647 41.66 -10.25 -0.28
N GLN A 648 41.27 -9.46 -1.28
CA GLN A 648 42.20 -8.82 -2.20
C GLN A 648 43.08 -7.76 -1.54
N LYS A 649 42.53 -6.95 -0.60
CA LYS A 649 43.35 -6.03 0.20
C LYS A 649 44.34 -6.77 1.11
N ILE A 650 43.93 -7.87 1.71
CA ILE A 650 44.85 -8.71 2.52
C ILE A 650 45.88 -9.39 1.64
N GLY A 651 45.49 -9.87 0.45
CA GLY A 651 46.43 -10.45 -0.54
C GLY A 651 47.41 -9.42 -1.09
N SER A 652 46.97 -8.22 -1.43
CA SER A 652 47.86 -7.15 -1.94
C SER A 652 48.78 -6.57 -0.86
N GLN A 653 48.36 -6.53 0.40
CA GLN A 653 49.24 -6.19 1.52
C GLN A 653 50.31 -7.28 1.77
N ARG A 654 49.96 -8.57 1.66
CA ARG A 654 50.93 -9.65 1.74
C ARG A 654 51.92 -9.65 0.57
N VAL A 655 51.46 -9.35 -0.64
CA VAL A 655 52.35 -9.24 -1.82
C VAL A 655 53.26 -8.03 -1.69
N LYS A 656 52.82 -6.87 -1.20
CA LYS A 656 53.68 -5.72 -0.90
C LYS A 656 54.72 -5.99 0.16
N LEU A 657 54.42 -6.80 1.18
CA LEU A 657 55.37 -7.22 2.22
C LEU A 657 56.41 -8.24 1.73
N ILE A 658 56.15 -8.93 0.63
CA ILE A 658 57.05 -9.95 0.05
C ILE A 658 57.90 -9.36 -1.10
N THR A 659 57.47 -8.26 -1.73
CA THR A 659 58.13 -7.67 -2.90
C THR A 659 58.90 -6.38 -2.63
N ASP A 660 59.04 -5.94 -1.37
CA ASP A 660 59.89 -4.81 -1.00
C ASP A 660 61.24 -5.36 -0.51
N PRO A 661 62.24 -5.50 -1.42
CA PRO A 661 63.60 -5.77 -0.99
C PRO A 661 64.11 -4.50 -0.30
N ALA A 662 64.64 -4.67 0.90
CA ALA A 662 65.27 -3.63 1.70
C ALA A 662 66.08 -2.65 0.84
N GLN A 663 65.73 -1.37 0.89
CA GLN A 663 66.58 -0.31 0.31
C GLN A 663 67.94 -0.36 0.99
N PRO A 664 69.04 -0.35 0.24
CA PRO A 664 70.38 -0.30 0.83
C PRO A 664 70.54 1.04 1.55
N GLU A 665 71.08 0.98 2.76
CA GLU A 665 71.53 2.09 3.58
C GLU A 665 72.25 3.15 2.76
N GLN A 666 71.71 4.36 2.64
CA GLN A 666 72.46 5.53 2.23
C GLN A 666 73.47 5.87 3.35
N LYS A 667 74.75 5.55 3.10
CA LYS A 667 75.85 6.12 3.85
C LYS A 667 75.83 7.63 3.79
N ILE A 668 75.61 8.22 4.96
CA ILE A 668 75.79 9.66 5.16
C ILE A 668 77.28 9.92 5.15
N ASP A 669 77.75 10.50 4.08
CA ASP A 669 79.15 11.03 3.98
C ASP A 669 79.18 12.36 4.71
N LEU A 670 79.73 12.33 5.94
CA LEU A 670 80.10 13.52 6.72
C LEU A 670 81.50 13.93 6.27
N ALA A 671 81.66 14.72 5.20
CA ALA A 671 82.83 15.50 4.95
C ALA A 671 82.54 16.70 4.03
N ASN A 672 82.81 17.86 4.54
CA ASN A 672 83.03 19.15 3.92
C ASN A 672 81.82 20.17 3.85
N ARG A 673 81.98 21.05 4.84
CA ARG A 673 81.70 22.48 4.86
C ARG A 673 80.23 22.91 5.10
#